data_281c4b8a9190b02f6672b4f1c9521ee3
#
_entry.id   281c4b8a9190b02f6672b4f1c9521ee3
#
_cell.length_a   1.000
_cell.length_b   1.000
_cell.length_c   1.000
_cell.angle_alpha   90.00
_cell.angle_beta   90.00
_cell.angle_gamma   90.00
#
_symmetry.space_group_name_H-M   'P 1'
#
loop_
_entity.id
_entity.type
_entity.pdbx_description
1 polymer ?
#
loop_
_entity_poly.entity_id
_entity_poly.type
_entity_poly.pdbx_seq_one_letter_code
_entity_poly.pdbx_strand_id
1 'polypeptide(L)'
;MSRIQKMLIPTMLIRELRVALMAGLMCLAGATAAATGPQATEAELLAVLRSDAPEADKAISCKFLAVNGTSAAVADLTPLLANPRLAAWARIPLEVIPGAEASAALLEAATRLDGRLRVGVLQSLGVRGDPAAVPVLAGALGADDPEVAAAAADSLGRIATVEAGELLAAGILESGSPERLDALAAAAVCGAARLHAAGQKAEAVALYAVVRAASVSQQRRAEAIRGTILAEGSAGIPLLVESLRAPTKRLANMAVFTARDLGRSDQADPSFAAAVDSALVKELELAAGEGDLARAVTLIDVLAERNATGSSESVTTALARAAEAFLKPIRLAAIAALGRTGNPQALESLLAAATDQDSDIARTARGAIVALPGETVDRAIKDRLAGSDPTALPAMIELIGRRRIAAVGELLPLLGHSDGGIRVATIVALGSIVDLDNLGVLIKAATDPPSEAEGEPARRALQEASVRMPDREACAATLAAAAATVPAPARVMLLDVLGMVGGKTALEALAAAGSSGEESLEDAATRLLGKWMTADAAPVLLAIADAEPGGRFKTRALRGYVRIARQFVLPDAERAEMCRRALAVATEVADRKAVLEILARYPNSATLTVAEEAQQVPGLEAEAAQATATIRAKLTPAN
;
A
#
# COMPACT_ATOMS: atom_id res chain seq x y z
N MET A 1 -2.07 0.96 -6.48
CA MET A 1 -1.95 0.36 -7.84
C MET A 1 -3.35 0.08 -8.37
N SER A 2 -3.84 0.97 -9.22
CA SER A 2 -5.22 1.06 -9.68
C SER A 2 -5.53 0.04 -10.78
N ARG A 3 -6.76 -0.49 -10.77
CA ARG A 3 -7.30 -1.46 -11.74
C ARG A 3 -7.28 -1.02 -13.22
N ILE A 4 -6.86 0.19 -13.52
CA ILE A 4 -6.87 0.79 -14.88
C ILE A 4 -5.55 0.55 -15.64
N GLN A 5 -4.47 0.23 -14.96
CA GLN A 5 -3.16 -0.08 -15.59
C GLN A 5 -3.11 -1.43 -16.33
N LYS A 6 -4.20 -2.23 -16.28
CA LYS A 6 -4.30 -3.55 -16.93
C LYS A 6 -4.84 -3.53 -18.36
N MET A 7 -5.16 -2.37 -18.94
CA MET A 7 -5.77 -2.31 -20.29
C MET A 7 -4.81 -1.97 -21.44
N LEU A 8 -3.54 -1.72 -21.16
CA LEU A 8 -2.53 -1.48 -22.20
C LEU A 8 -1.32 -2.41 -21.99
N ILE A 9 -1.54 -3.72 -22.09
CA ILE A 9 -0.46 -4.69 -22.16
C ILE A 9 -0.05 -4.82 -23.64
N PRO A 10 1.23 -4.61 -24.00
CA PRO A 10 1.71 -4.83 -25.36
C PRO A 10 1.46 -6.28 -25.79
N THR A 11 1.13 -6.46 -27.06
CA THR A 11 0.77 -7.75 -27.67
C THR A 11 1.77 -8.90 -27.43
N MET A 12 3.03 -8.60 -27.11
CA MET A 12 4.03 -9.60 -26.72
C MET A 12 3.76 -10.23 -25.34
N LEU A 13 3.29 -9.48 -24.36
CA LEU A 13 2.99 -10.03 -23.03
C LEU A 13 1.71 -10.89 -23.02
N ILE A 14 0.76 -10.59 -23.92
CA ILE A 14 -0.46 -11.41 -24.09
C ILE A 14 -0.12 -12.80 -24.65
N ARG A 15 0.92 -12.92 -25.47
CA ARG A 15 1.39 -14.19 -26.01
C ARG A 15 1.99 -15.08 -24.90
N GLU A 16 2.79 -14.52 -24.00
CA GLU A 16 3.38 -15.27 -22.89
C GLU A 16 2.37 -15.59 -21.77
N LEU A 17 1.44 -14.68 -21.46
CA LEU A 17 0.40 -14.94 -20.46
C LEU A 17 -0.63 -15.99 -20.94
N ARG A 18 -0.92 -16.05 -22.23
CA ARG A 18 -1.78 -17.11 -22.80
C ARG A 18 -1.13 -18.49 -22.73
N VAL A 19 0.18 -18.57 -22.91
CA VAL A 19 0.93 -19.82 -22.75
C VAL A 19 0.99 -20.28 -21.29
N ALA A 20 1.17 -19.36 -20.34
CA ALA A 20 1.22 -19.68 -18.91
C ALA A 20 -0.16 -20.07 -18.32
N LEU A 21 -1.27 -19.45 -18.78
CA LEU A 21 -2.63 -19.81 -18.33
C LEU A 21 -3.07 -21.19 -18.87
N MET A 22 -2.52 -21.60 -20.02
CA MET A 22 -2.78 -22.90 -20.63
C MET A 22 -2.05 -24.06 -19.92
N ALA A 23 -0.91 -23.80 -19.28
CA ALA A 23 -0.16 -24.83 -18.55
C ALA A 23 -0.79 -25.18 -17.17
N GLY A 24 -1.58 -24.31 -16.59
CA GLY A 24 -2.16 -24.47 -15.23
C GLY A 24 -3.41 -25.36 -15.13
N LEU A 25 -4.05 -25.75 -16.26
CA LEU A 25 -5.31 -26.53 -16.27
C LEU A 25 -5.14 -28.03 -16.56
N MET A 26 -3.94 -28.58 -16.46
CA MET A 26 -3.59 -29.89 -16.98
C MET A 26 -3.55 -31.07 -16.00
N CYS A 27 -4.19 -30.98 -14.85
CA CYS A 27 -4.17 -32.11 -13.90
C CYS A 27 -5.54 -32.63 -13.54
N LEU A 28 -6.32 -33.19 -14.50
CA LEU A 28 -7.43 -34.11 -14.18
C LEU A 28 -8.07 -34.68 -15.47
N ALA A 29 -7.53 -35.75 -16.02
CA ALA A 29 -8.29 -36.82 -16.72
C ALA A 29 -7.32 -37.89 -17.23
N GLY A 30 -7.50 -39.10 -16.76
CA GLY A 30 -6.64 -40.22 -17.10
C GLY A 30 -7.03 -40.94 -18.40
N ALA A 31 -6.01 -41.57 -19.00
CA ALA A 31 -6.03 -42.74 -19.86
C ALA A 31 -6.81 -42.70 -21.20
N THR A 32 -6.29 -41.92 -22.17
CA THR A 32 -6.15 -42.15 -23.60
C THR A 32 -5.29 -41.03 -24.25
N ALA A 33 -4.43 -40.44 -23.52
CA ALA A 33 -3.86 -39.10 -23.69
C ALA A 33 -2.54 -39.04 -24.48
N ALA A 34 -2.12 -40.07 -25.20
CA ALA A 34 -0.82 -40.05 -25.91
C ALA A 34 -0.86 -39.25 -27.23
N ALA A 35 -2.04 -39.10 -27.87
CA ALA A 35 -2.20 -38.45 -29.17
C ALA A 35 -2.71 -36.98 -29.10
N THR A 36 -3.04 -36.48 -27.92
CA THR A 36 -3.65 -35.12 -27.72
C THR A 36 -3.01 -34.30 -26.61
N GLY A 37 -1.70 -34.57 -26.31
CA GLY A 37 -0.95 -33.85 -25.28
C GLY A 37 -0.15 -32.65 -25.83
N PRO A 38 0.47 -31.85 -24.96
CA PRO A 38 1.28 -30.69 -25.38
C PRO A 38 2.55 -31.07 -26.17
N GLN A 39 2.91 -32.34 -26.18
CA GLN A 39 4.04 -32.88 -26.94
C GLN A 39 3.61 -33.59 -28.24
N ALA A 40 2.30 -33.62 -28.57
CA ALA A 40 1.82 -34.24 -29.80
C ALA A 40 2.31 -33.44 -31.00
N THR A 41 2.77 -34.16 -32.00
CA THR A 41 3.18 -33.60 -33.29
C THR A 41 1.97 -33.12 -34.08
N GLU A 42 2.16 -32.18 -35.01
CA GLU A 42 1.09 -31.71 -35.90
C GLU A 42 0.42 -32.87 -36.62
N ALA A 43 1.21 -33.85 -37.13
CA ALA A 43 0.68 -35.00 -37.82
C ALA A 43 -0.26 -35.87 -36.97
N GLU A 44 0.07 -36.08 -35.70
CA GLU A 44 -0.78 -36.81 -34.74
C GLU A 44 -2.07 -36.04 -34.45
N LEU A 45 -2.00 -34.71 -34.25
CA LEU A 45 -3.17 -33.85 -34.02
C LEU A 45 -4.11 -33.85 -35.24
N LEU A 46 -3.56 -33.80 -36.46
CA LEU A 46 -4.33 -33.87 -37.71
C LEU A 46 -4.97 -35.25 -37.92
N ALA A 47 -4.28 -36.33 -37.52
CA ALA A 47 -4.85 -37.67 -37.57
C ALA A 47 -6.12 -37.77 -36.68
N VAL A 48 -6.14 -37.14 -35.50
CA VAL A 48 -7.34 -37.06 -34.64
C VAL A 48 -8.47 -36.29 -35.32
N LEU A 49 -8.17 -35.16 -35.97
CA LEU A 49 -9.20 -34.35 -36.66
C LEU A 49 -9.84 -35.13 -37.82
N ARG A 50 -9.07 -35.94 -38.52
CA ARG A 50 -9.52 -36.78 -39.67
C ARG A 50 -10.22 -38.07 -39.27
N SER A 51 -10.11 -38.49 -38.02
CA SER A 51 -10.70 -39.72 -37.49
C SER A 51 -12.15 -39.52 -37.01
N ASP A 52 -12.80 -40.61 -36.57
CA ASP A 52 -14.10 -40.60 -35.89
C ASP A 52 -13.98 -40.32 -34.38
N ALA A 53 -12.87 -39.70 -33.96
CA ALA A 53 -12.65 -39.36 -32.58
C ALA A 53 -13.77 -38.45 -32.00
N PRO A 54 -14.06 -38.56 -30.71
CA PRO A 54 -15.03 -37.69 -30.05
C PRO A 54 -14.75 -36.20 -30.26
N GLU A 55 -15.79 -35.38 -30.31
CA GLU A 55 -15.66 -33.91 -30.49
C GLU A 55 -14.72 -33.26 -29.43
N ALA A 56 -14.71 -33.82 -28.21
CA ALA A 56 -13.81 -33.35 -27.15
C ALA A 56 -12.33 -33.53 -27.54
N ASP A 57 -11.95 -34.66 -28.13
CA ASP A 57 -10.58 -34.93 -28.56
C ASP A 57 -10.18 -34.07 -29.76
N LYS A 58 -11.14 -33.82 -30.69
CA LYS A 58 -10.95 -32.90 -31.82
C LYS A 58 -10.77 -31.45 -31.30
N ALA A 59 -11.53 -31.04 -30.31
CA ALA A 59 -11.39 -29.72 -29.69
C ALA A 59 -10.01 -29.54 -29.01
N ILE A 60 -9.53 -30.57 -28.32
CA ILE A 60 -8.19 -30.61 -27.72
C ILE A 60 -7.12 -30.52 -28.81
N SER A 61 -7.27 -31.28 -29.91
CA SER A 61 -6.35 -31.23 -31.05
C SER A 61 -6.29 -29.82 -31.67
N CYS A 62 -7.44 -29.17 -31.89
CA CYS A 62 -7.49 -27.76 -32.32
C CYS A 62 -6.72 -26.84 -31.39
N LYS A 63 -6.89 -27.01 -30.06
CA LYS A 63 -6.16 -26.20 -29.07
C LYS A 63 -4.65 -26.34 -29.21
N PHE A 64 -4.12 -27.57 -29.40
CA PHE A 64 -2.68 -27.78 -29.56
C PHE A 64 -2.16 -27.36 -30.93
N LEU A 65 -2.98 -27.42 -31.98
CA LEU A 65 -2.64 -26.86 -33.29
C LEU A 65 -2.46 -25.33 -33.25
N ALA A 66 -3.00 -24.63 -32.25
CA ALA A 66 -2.69 -23.22 -32.07
C ALA A 66 -1.23 -22.98 -31.65
N VAL A 67 -0.53 -24.00 -31.14
CA VAL A 67 0.88 -23.91 -30.71
C VAL A 67 1.79 -24.60 -31.73
N ASN A 68 1.39 -25.78 -32.19
CA ASN A 68 2.23 -26.69 -33.01
C ASN A 68 1.82 -26.71 -34.48
N GLY A 69 0.69 -26.07 -34.87
CA GLY A 69 0.14 -26.12 -36.21
C GLY A 69 0.85 -25.20 -37.20
N THR A 70 0.95 -25.65 -38.42
CA THR A 70 1.44 -24.89 -39.58
C THR A 70 0.32 -24.68 -40.60
N SER A 71 0.62 -24.07 -41.76
CA SER A 71 -0.37 -23.91 -42.84
C SER A 71 -0.92 -25.27 -43.34
N ALA A 72 -0.25 -26.38 -43.10
CA ALA A 72 -0.73 -27.72 -43.43
C ALA A 72 -2.01 -28.11 -42.67
N ALA A 73 -2.24 -27.54 -41.47
CA ALA A 73 -3.42 -27.80 -40.68
C ALA A 73 -4.68 -27.07 -41.18
N VAL A 74 -4.55 -26.04 -41.99
CA VAL A 74 -5.65 -25.19 -42.44
C VAL A 74 -6.75 -25.96 -43.14
N ALA A 75 -6.37 -26.91 -44.04
CA ALA A 75 -7.32 -27.71 -44.81
C ALA A 75 -8.22 -28.58 -43.90
N ASP A 76 -7.70 -29.11 -42.79
CA ASP A 76 -8.44 -29.92 -41.82
C ASP A 76 -9.27 -29.09 -40.82
N LEU A 77 -8.83 -27.87 -40.54
CA LEU A 77 -9.53 -26.94 -39.65
C LEU A 77 -10.72 -26.25 -40.31
N THR A 78 -10.61 -25.95 -41.61
CA THR A 78 -11.63 -25.20 -42.39
C THR A 78 -13.02 -25.84 -42.33
N PRO A 79 -13.23 -27.15 -42.54
CA PRO A 79 -14.55 -27.76 -42.45
C PRO A 79 -15.19 -27.66 -41.07
N LEU A 80 -14.37 -27.59 -40.00
CA LEU A 80 -14.84 -27.49 -38.63
C LEU A 80 -15.46 -26.13 -38.32
N LEU A 81 -15.21 -25.09 -39.11
CA LEU A 81 -15.81 -23.75 -38.94
C LEU A 81 -17.34 -23.79 -39.13
N ALA A 82 -17.87 -24.75 -39.87
CA ALA A 82 -19.31 -24.96 -40.05
C ALA A 82 -19.95 -25.84 -38.94
N ASN A 83 -19.14 -26.46 -38.08
CA ASN A 83 -19.64 -27.29 -36.99
C ASN A 83 -19.93 -26.42 -35.75
N PRO A 84 -21.19 -26.31 -35.26
CA PRO A 84 -21.53 -25.44 -34.12
C PRO A 84 -20.77 -25.75 -32.83
N ARG A 85 -20.30 -26.97 -32.61
CA ARG A 85 -19.57 -27.39 -31.39
C ARG A 85 -18.07 -27.22 -31.51
N LEU A 86 -17.51 -27.34 -32.75
CA LEU A 86 -16.08 -27.28 -32.98
C LEU A 86 -15.59 -25.97 -33.59
N ALA A 87 -16.49 -25.14 -34.14
CA ALA A 87 -16.14 -23.88 -34.80
C ALA A 87 -15.29 -22.96 -33.95
N ALA A 88 -15.65 -22.81 -32.65
CA ALA A 88 -14.87 -21.97 -31.73
C ALA A 88 -13.45 -22.50 -31.52
N TRP A 89 -13.28 -23.84 -31.48
CA TRP A 89 -11.98 -24.47 -31.32
C TRP A 89 -11.14 -24.38 -32.60
N ALA A 90 -11.76 -24.55 -33.76
CA ALA A 90 -11.07 -24.44 -35.05
C ALA A 90 -10.57 -23.03 -35.36
N ARG A 91 -11.29 -22.00 -34.87
CA ARG A 91 -10.89 -20.61 -35.04
C ARG A 91 -9.60 -20.27 -34.29
N ILE A 92 -9.38 -20.86 -33.11
CA ILE A 92 -8.21 -20.58 -32.28
C ILE A 92 -6.89 -20.79 -33.02
N PRO A 93 -6.61 -21.97 -33.63
CA PRO A 93 -5.40 -22.15 -34.44
C PRO A 93 -5.42 -21.28 -35.69
N LEU A 94 -6.55 -21.11 -36.39
CA LEU A 94 -6.62 -20.27 -37.58
C LEU A 94 -6.35 -18.77 -37.27
N GLU A 95 -6.54 -18.31 -36.06
CA GLU A 95 -6.17 -16.96 -35.63
C GLU A 95 -4.66 -16.75 -35.55
N VAL A 96 -3.86 -17.79 -35.27
CA VAL A 96 -2.43 -17.68 -34.95
C VAL A 96 -1.51 -18.37 -35.96
N ILE A 97 -1.99 -19.35 -36.71
CA ILE A 97 -1.20 -20.00 -37.79
C ILE A 97 -0.81 -18.94 -38.82
N PRO A 98 0.50 -18.75 -39.08
CA PRO A 98 0.96 -17.78 -40.07
C PRO A 98 0.63 -18.20 -41.50
N GLY A 99 0.57 -17.24 -42.41
CA GLY A 99 0.35 -17.48 -43.84
C GLY A 99 -1.00 -17.01 -44.34
N ALA A 100 -1.11 -16.89 -45.65
CA ALA A 100 -2.31 -16.41 -46.34
C ALA A 100 -3.44 -17.45 -46.36
N GLU A 101 -3.11 -18.74 -46.21
CA GLU A 101 -4.06 -19.86 -46.29
C GLU A 101 -5.09 -19.80 -45.15
N ALA A 102 -4.64 -19.50 -43.93
CA ALA A 102 -5.54 -19.37 -42.78
C ALA A 102 -6.44 -18.13 -42.91
N SER A 103 -5.92 -17.01 -43.44
CA SER A 103 -6.73 -15.84 -43.78
C SER A 103 -7.76 -16.15 -44.85
N ALA A 104 -7.36 -16.84 -45.94
CA ALA A 104 -8.26 -17.21 -47.02
C ALA A 104 -9.39 -18.13 -46.55
N ALA A 105 -9.09 -19.12 -45.68
CA ALA A 105 -10.07 -20.02 -45.10
C ALA A 105 -11.13 -19.26 -44.23
N LEU A 106 -10.67 -18.30 -43.43
CA LEU A 106 -11.58 -17.47 -42.64
C LEU A 106 -12.41 -16.51 -43.51
N LEU A 107 -11.81 -15.90 -44.55
CA LEU A 107 -12.51 -15.05 -45.52
C LEU A 107 -13.59 -15.82 -46.26
N GLU A 108 -13.30 -17.02 -46.76
CA GLU A 108 -14.30 -17.87 -47.42
C GLU A 108 -15.42 -18.24 -46.41
N ALA A 109 -15.08 -18.63 -45.19
CA ALA A 109 -16.07 -18.98 -44.17
C ALA A 109 -16.96 -17.78 -43.81
N ALA A 110 -16.43 -16.55 -43.75
CA ALA A 110 -17.19 -15.34 -43.47
C ALA A 110 -18.26 -15.01 -44.51
N THR A 111 -18.07 -15.47 -45.77
CA THR A 111 -19.05 -15.28 -46.87
C THR A 111 -20.09 -16.39 -46.93
N ARG A 112 -19.76 -17.60 -46.41
CA ARG A 112 -20.61 -18.81 -46.54
C ARG A 112 -21.42 -19.13 -45.29
N LEU A 113 -20.97 -18.68 -44.12
CA LEU A 113 -21.63 -18.99 -42.86
C LEU A 113 -22.59 -17.86 -42.45
N ASP A 114 -23.58 -18.20 -41.62
CA ASP A 114 -24.57 -17.28 -41.10
C ASP A 114 -24.63 -17.30 -39.58
N GLY A 115 -25.32 -16.31 -39.01
CA GLY A 115 -25.60 -16.19 -37.57
C GLY A 115 -24.33 -16.28 -36.73
N ARG A 116 -24.39 -17.01 -35.62
CA ARG A 116 -23.29 -17.10 -34.63
C ARG A 116 -21.95 -17.64 -35.20
N LEU A 117 -22.01 -18.53 -36.20
CA LEU A 117 -20.80 -19.05 -36.82
C LEU A 117 -20.09 -17.95 -37.60
N ARG A 118 -20.85 -17.14 -38.36
CA ARG A 118 -20.35 -15.98 -39.08
C ARG A 118 -19.78 -14.91 -38.12
N VAL A 119 -20.51 -14.57 -37.05
CA VAL A 119 -20.03 -13.66 -36.01
C VAL A 119 -18.65 -14.08 -35.50
N GLY A 120 -18.50 -15.35 -35.15
CA GLY A 120 -17.23 -15.88 -34.67
C GLY A 120 -16.09 -15.76 -35.68
N VAL A 121 -16.35 -16.08 -36.97
CA VAL A 121 -15.34 -15.98 -38.04
C VAL A 121 -14.94 -14.52 -38.27
N LEU A 122 -15.88 -13.58 -38.29
CA LEU A 122 -15.59 -12.15 -38.40
C LEU A 122 -14.68 -11.68 -37.25
N GLN A 123 -14.98 -12.11 -36.00
CA GLN A 123 -14.12 -11.80 -34.84
C GLN A 123 -12.69 -12.37 -35.01
N SER A 124 -12.56 -13.58 -35.55
CA SER A 124 -11.25 -14.18 -35.81
C SER A 124 -10.44 -13.44 -36.89
N LEU A 125 -11.10 -12.88 -37.91
CA LEU A 125 -10.48 -11.99 -38.87
C LEU A 125 -9.93 -10.72 -38.20
N GLY A 126 -10.68 -10.15 -37.28
CA GLY A 126 -10.23 -9.01 -36.47
C GLY A 126 -9.05 -9.35 -35.56
N VAL A 127 -9.01 -10.57 -34.99
CA VAL A 127 -7.88 -11.04 -34.17
C VAL A 127 -6.62 -11.23 -35.01
N ARG A 128 -6.74 -11.76 -36.21
CA ARG A 128 -5.60 -11.88 -37.14
C ARG A 128 -5.04 -10.53 -37.54
N GLY A 129 -5.89 -9.51 -37.65
CA GLY A 129 -5.47 -8.17 -38.05
C GLY A 129 -5.04 -8.05 -39.52
N ASP A 130 -5.46 -9.00 -40.39
CA ASP A 130 -5.10 -9.01 -41.80
C ASP A 130 -5.91 -7.97 -42.58
N PRO A 131 -5.25 -6.95 -43.21
CA PRO A 131 -5.92 -5.97 -44.04
C PRO A 131 -6.78 -6.54 -45.18
N ALA A 132 -6.46 -7.73 -45.68
CA ALA A 132 -7.24 -8.39 -46.72
C ALA A 132 -8.68 -8.71 -46.28
N ALA A 133 -8.99 -8.64 -44.97
CA ALA A 133 -10.35 -8.85 -44.45
C ALA A 133 -11.24 -7.63 -44.58
N VAL A 134 -10.70 -6.43 -44.80
CA VAL A 134 -11.46 -5.17 -44.81
C VAL A 134 -12.66 -5.19 -45.77
N PRO A 135 -12.54 -5.66 -47.04
CA PRO A 135 -13.68 -5.70 -47.96
C PRO A 135 -14.83 -6.62 -47.49
N VAL A 136 -14.48 -7.80 -46.92
CA VAL A 136 -15.48 -8.74 -46.39
C VAL A 136 -16.18 -8.19 -45.16
N LEU A 137 -15.43 -7.52 -44.27
CA LEU A 137 -15.96 -6.86 -43.09
C LEU A 137 -16.82 -5.65 -43.46
N ALA A 138 -16.46 -4.89 -44.51
CA ALA A 138 -17.29 -3.80 -45.03
C ALA A 138 -18.66 -4.30 -45.49
N GLY A 139 -18.69 -5.40 -46.24
CA GLY A 139 -19.95 -6.03 -46.64
C GLY A 139 -20.80 -6.54 -45.45
N ALA A 140 -20.15 -7.00 -44.39
CA ALA A 140 -20.84 -7.45 -43.16
C ALA A 140 -21.29 -6.30 -42.26
N LEU A 141 -20.70 -5.13 -42.37
CA LEU A 141 -21.06 -3.95 -41.59
C LEU A 141 -22.51 -3.51 -41.82
N GLY A 142 -23.04 -3.71 -43.04
CA GLY A 142 -24.43 -3.42 -43.42
C GLY A 142 -25.42 -4.56 -43.15
N ALA A 143 -25.05 -5.63 -42.49
CA ALA A 143 -25.91 -6.78 -42.26
C ALA A 143 -27.14 -6.41 -41.39
N ASP A 144 -28.29 -7.05 -41.71
CA ASP A 144 -29.55 -6.93 -40.93
C ASP A 144 -29.41 -7.52 -39.53
N ASP A 145 -28.58 -8.56 -39.37
CA ASP A 145 -28.23 -9.15 -38.07
C ASP A 145 -27.30 -8.22 -37.29
N PRO A 146 -27.76 -7.65 -36.15
CA PRO A 146 -26.98 -6.69 -35.39
C PRO A 146 -25.72 -7.30 -34.77
N GLU A 147 -25.70 -8.62 -34.47
CA GLU A 147 -24.51 -9.30 -33.96
C GLU A 147 -23.43 -9.41 -35.03
N VAL A 148 -23.83 -9.69 -36.28
CA VAL A 148 -22.91 -9.73 -37.44
C VAL A 148 -22.34 -8.34 -37.72
N ALA A 149 -23.18 -7.31 -37.76
CA ALA A 149 -22.77 -5.92 -37.98
C ALA A 149 -21.80 -5.44 -36.89
N ALA A 150 -22.10 -5.74 -35.62
CA ALA A 150 -21.25 -5.37 -34.49
C ALA A 150 -19.90 -6.10 -34.51
N ALA A 151 -19.87 -7.40 -34.87
CA ALA A 151 -18.64 -8.17 -35.01
C ALA A 151 -17.76 -7.65 -36.15
N ALA A 152 -18.38 -7.23 -37.25
CA ALA A 152 -17.66 -6.61 -38.37
C ALA A 152 -17.04 -5.26 -37.94
N ALA A 153 -17.80 -4.41 -37.24
CA ALA A 153 -17.31 -3.13 -36.72
C ALA A 153 -16.13 -3.33 -35.76
N ASP A 154 -16.27 -4.21 -34.74
CA ASP A 154 -15.17 -4.53 -33.79
C ASP A 154 -13.92 -4.99 -34.53
N SER A 155 -14.08 -5.81 -35.55
CA SER A 155 -12.96 -6.38 -36.33
C SER A 155 -12.28 -5.32 -37.18
N LEU A 156 -13.02 -4.41 -37.82
CA LEU A 156 -12.45 -3.25 -38.50
C LEU A 156 -11.66 -2.37 -37.53
N GLY A 157 -12.18 -2.10 -36.34
CA GLY A 157 -11.47 -1.38 -35.28
C GLY A 157 -10.20 -2.08 -34.81
N ARG A 158 -10.15 -3.40 -34.81
CA ARG A 158 -8.95 -4.20 -34.47
C ARG A 158 -7.92 -4.20 -35.59
N ILE A 159 -8.34 -4.27 -36.85
CA ILE A 159 -7.44 -4.22 -38.01
C ILE A 159 -6.81 -2.84 -38.13
N ALA A 160 -7.60 -1.79 -37.95
CA ALA A 160 -7.16 -0.41 -37.84
C ALA A 160 -6.29 0.06 -39.04
N THR A 161 -6.67 -0.28 -40.26
CA THR A 161 -6.15 0.41 -41.47
C THR A 161 -6.88 1.74 -41.65
N VAL A 162 -6.32 2.65 -42.43
CA VAL A 162 -6.99 3.92 -42.80
C VAL A 162 -8.36 3.64 -43.43
N GLU A 163 -8.43 2.71 -44.37
CA GLU A 163 -9.67 2.28 -45.02
C GLU A 163 -10.70 1.74 -44.02
N ALA A 164 -10.27 0.92 -43.03
CA ALA A 164 -11.16 0.44 -41.98
C ALA A 164 -11.71 1.59 -41.13
N GLY A 165 -10.88 2.60 -40.84
CA GLY A 165 -11.27 3.82 -40.14
C GLY A 165 -12.31 4.64 -40.92
N GLU A 166 -12.12 4.80 -42.22
CA GLU A 166 -13.06 5.48 -43.12
C GLU A 166 -14.42 4.79 -43.18
N LEU A 167 -14.44 3.45 -43.26
CA LEU A 167 -15.67 2.65 -43.22
C LEU A 167 -16.43 2.80 -41.90
N LEU A 168 -15.71 2.81 -40.78
CA LEU A 168 -16.31 3.03 -39.46
C LEU A 168 -16.87 4.48 -39.34
N ALA A 169 -16.15 5.47 -39.86
CA ALA A 169 -16.59 6.86 -39.89
C ALA A 169 -17.86 7.03 -40.72
N ALA A 170 -17.92 6.45 -41.93
CA ALA A 170 -19.11 6.44 -42.77
C ALA A 170 -20.30 5.78 -42.05
N GLY A 171 -20.08 4.60 -41.46
CA GLY A 171 -21.10 3.90 -40.70
C GLY A 171 -21.66 4.69 -39.52
N ILE A 172 -20.82 5.47 -38.82
CA ILE A 172 -21.27 6.38 -37.73
C ILE A 172 -22.19 7.48 -38.28
N LEU A 173 -21.81 8.10 -39.40
CA LEU A 173 -22.58 9.19 -40.02
C LEU A 173 -23.93 8.72 -40.57
N GLU A 174 -24.01 7.51 -41.04
CA GLU A 174 -25.22 6.91 -41.64
C GLU A 174 -26.11 6.18 -40.65
N SER A 175 -25.65 5.96 -39.42
CA SER A 175 -26.38 5.14 -38.45
C SER A 175 -27.62 5.82 -37.91
N GLY A 176 -28.79 5.17 -38.11
CA GLY A 176 -30.09 5.58 -37.53
C GLY A 176 -30.45 4.87 -36.21
N SER A 177 -29.70 3.87 -35.77
CA SER A 177 -29.92 3.11 -34.52
C SER A 177 -28.91 3.49 -33.45
N PRO A 178 -29.38 3.84 -32.23
CA PRO A 178 -28.46 4.15 -31.11
C PRO A 178 -27.53 3.01 -30.75
N GLU A 179 -28.00 1.75 -30.78
CA GLU A 179 -27.23 0.57 -30.43
C GLU A 179 -26.11 0.33 -31.45
N ARG A 180 -26.45 0.45 -32.75
CA ARG A 180 -25.47 0.32 -33.84
C ARG A 180 -24.46 1.47 -33.79
N LEU A 181 -24.93 2.68 -33.49
CA LEU A 181 -24.05 3.85 -33.37
C LEU A 181 -23.03 3.67 -32.23
N ASP A 182 -23.45 3.15 -31.06
CA ASP A 182 -22.52 2.91 -29.94
C ASP A 182 -21.48 1.83 -30.27
N ALA A 183 -21.89 0.76 -30.98
CA ALA A 183 -20.97 -0.31 -31.42
C ALA A 183 -19.93 0.23 -32.42
N LEU A 184 -20.37 1.01 -33.42
CA LEU A 184 -19.48 1.66 -34.39
C LEU A 184 -18.52 2.64 -33.72
N ALA A 185 -19.03 3.45 -32.80
CA ALA A 185 -18.22 4.40 -32.05
C ALA A 185 -17.18 3.69 -31.16
N ALA A 186 -17.53 2.58 -30.55
CA ALA A 186 -16.59 1.75 -29.78
C ALA A 186 -15.45 1.23 -30.65
N ALA A 187 -15.82 0.69 -31.83
CA ALA A 187 -14.86 0.19 -32.81
C ALA A 187 -13.95 1.31 -33.35
N ALA A 188 -14.53 2.46 -33.65
CA ALA A 188 -13.80 3.64 -34.13
C ALA A 188 -12.80 4.16 -33.09
N VAL A 189 -13.18 4.22 -31.81
CA VAL A 189 -12.26 4.60 -30.73
C VAL A 189 -11.09 3.61 -30.62
N CYS A 190 -11.37 2.31 -30.72
CA CYS A 190 -10.33 1.27 -30.72
C CYS A 190 -9.40 1.43 -31.95
N GLY A 191 -9.98 1.59 -33.14
CA GLY A 191 -9.24 1.79 -34.39
C GLY A 191 -8.36 3.04 -34.36
N ALA A 192 -8.91 4.16 -33.92
CA ALA A 192 -8.15 5.41 -33.77
C ALA A 192 -6.97 5.27 -32.81
N ALA A 193 -7.15 4.57 -31.69
CA ALA A 193 -6.04 4.30 -30.75
C ALA A 193 -4.92 3.47 -31.38
N ARG A 194 -5.27 2.49 -32.23
CA ARG A 194 -4.29 1.65 -32.96
C ARG A 194 -3.61 2.43 -34.08
N LEU A 195 -4.36 3.25 -34.84
CA LEU A 195 -3.79 4.16 -35.85
C LEU A 195 -2.77 5.10 -35.21
N HIS A 196 -3.12 5.69 -34.06
CA HIS A 196 -2.18 6.54 -33.31
C HIS A 196 -0.92 5.76 -32.90
N ALA A 197 -1.07 4.56 -32.35
CA ALA A 197 0.06 3.71 -31.95
C ALA A 197 0.94 3.28 -33.16
N ALA A 198 0.35 3.20 -34.34
CA ALA A 198 1.07 2.94 -35.60
C ALA A 198 1.70 4.21 -36.22
N GLY A 199 1.59 5.36 -35.57
CA GLY A 199 2.14 6.65 -36.05
C GLY A 199 1.22 7.40 -37.04
N GLN A 200 0.03 6.86 -37.36
CA GLN A 200 -0.96 7.49 -38.25
C GLN A 200 -1.83 8.47 -37.46
N LYS A 201 -1.18 9.57 -37.01
CA LYS A 201 -1.75 10.55 -36.09
C LYS A 201 -2.94 11.31 -36.70
N ALA A 202 -2.82 11.77 -37.94
CA ALA A 202 -3.85 12.57 -38.59
C ALA A 202 -5.16 11.78 -38.75
N GLU A 203 -5.05 10.54 -39.17
CA GLU A 203 -6.15 9.61 -39.38
C GLU A 203 -6.83 9.24 -38.05
N ALA A 204 -6.03 9.02 -37.00
CA ALA A 204 -6.55 8.78 -35.66
C ALA A 204 -7.38 9.98 -35.14
N VAL A 205 -6.85 11.20 -35.27
CA VAL A 205 -7.54 12.45 -34.87
C VAL A 205 -8.83 12.64 -35.66
N ALA A 206 -8.80 12.40 -36.97
CA ALA A 206 -9.98 12.50 -37.83
C ALA A 206 -11.07 11.53 -37.40
N LEU A 207 -10.72 10.28 -37.10
CA LEU A 207 -11.67 9.25 -36.66
C LEU A 207 -12.24 9.57 -35.27
N TYR A 208 -11.44 10.05 -34.32
CA TYR A 208 -11.94 10.55 -33.04
C TYR A 208 -12.88 11.74 -33.21
N ALA A 209 -12.62 12.65 -34.16
CA ALA A 209 -13.45 13.80 -34.39
C ALA A 209 -14.87 13.41 -34.86
N VAL A 210 -14.99 12.38 -35.69
CA VAL A 210 -16.30 11.83 -36.10
C VAL A 210 -17.08 11.32 -34.89
N VAL A 211 -16.43 10.54 -34.01
CA VAL A 211 -17.08 10.03 -32.78
C VAL A 211 -17.50 11.16 -31.85
N ARG A 212 -16.68 12.21 -31.71
CA ARG A 212 -16.98 13.38 -30.86
C ARG A 212 -18.19 14.17 -31.36
N ALA A 213 -18.35 14.28 -32.67
CA ALA A 213 -19.44 15.02 -33.31
C ALA A 213 -20.77 14.22 -33.29
N ALA A 214 -20.71 12.90 -33.23
CA ALA A 214 -21.90 12.04 -33.29
C ALA A 214 -22.72 12.07 -31.99
N SER A 215 -24.00 11.66 -32.08
CA SER A 215 -24.93 11.56 -30.94
C SER A 215 -24.68 10.30 -30.08
N VAL A 216 -23.42 10.03 -29.75
CA VAL A 216 -22.99 8.88 -28.97
C VAL A 216 -23.19 9.07 -27.47
N SER A 217 -23.06 7.98 -26.71
CA SER A 217 -23.06 8.01 -25.25
C SER A 217 -21.95 8.94 -24.70
N GLN A 218 -22.19 9.50 -23.51
CA GLN A 218 -21.16 10.33 -22.85
C GLN A 218 -19.83 9.57 -22.63
N GLN A 219 -19.92 8.25 -22.50
CA GLN A 219 -18.72 7.42 -22.38
C GLN A 219 -17.90 7.43 -23.66
N ARG A 220 -18.52 7.17 -24.82
CA ARG A 220 -17.81 7.16 -26.12
C ARG A 220 -17.23 8.53 -26.45
N ARG A 221 -18.01 9.58 -26.15
CA ARG A 221 -17.50 10.95 -26.32
C ARG A 221 -16.29 11.25 -25.47
N ALA A 222 -16.29 10.82 -24.18
CA ALA A 222 -15.14 11.00 -23.30
C ALA A 222 -13.90 10.20 -23.77
N GLU A 223 -14.11 8.96 -24.24
CA GLU A 223 -13.05 8.12 -24.81
C GLU A 223 -12.43 8.79 -26.06
N ALA A 224 -13.25 9.32 -26.95
CA ALA A 224 -12.79 10.01 -28.16
C ALA A 224 -12.07 11.33 -27.83
N ILE A 225 -12.57 12.12 -26.87
CA ILE A 225 -11.90 13.35 -26.41
C ILE A 225 -10.52 13.01 -25.83
N ARG A 226 -10.44 12.00 -24.94
CA ARG A 226 -9.18 11.56 -24.38
C ARG A 226 -8.22 11.10 -25.46
N GLY A 227 -8.70 10.29 -26.41
CA GLY A 227 -7.91 9.83 -27.54
C GLY A 227 -7.37 10.98 -28.39
N THR A 228 -8.19 11.99 -28.66
CA THR A 228 -7.76 13.20 -29.38
C THR A 228 -6.65 13.92 -28.63
N ILE A 229 -6.82 14.17 -27.31
CA ILE A 229 -5.82 14.87 -26.48
C ILE A 229 -4.48 14.11 -26.52
N LEU A 230 -4.51 12.80 -26.40
CA LEU A 230 -3.30 11.96 -26.44
C LEU A 230 -2.64 11.97 -27.82
N ALA A 231 -3.43 11.89 -28.88
CA ALA A 231 -2.92 11.89 -30.24
C ALA A 231 -2.36 13.26 -30.66
N GLU A 232 -2.99 14.34 -30.29
CA GLU A 232 -2.55 15.70 -30.65
C GLU A 232 -1.36 16.21 -29.83
N GLY A 233 -1.16 15.67 -28.62
CA GLY A 233 -0.10 16.13 -27.74
C GLY A 233 -0.32 17.59 -27.33
N SER A 234 0.67 18.47 -27.57
CA SER A 234 0.57 19.88 -27.18
C SER A 234 -0.62 20.60 -27.83
N ALA A 235 -1.01 20.25 -29.05
CA ALA A 235 -2.19 20.81 -29.72
C ALA A 235 -3.51 20.38 -29.05
N GLY A 236 -3.52 19.29 -28.29
CA GLY A 236 -4.68 18.80 -27.53
C GLY A 236 -4.89 19.48 -26.16
N ILE A 237 -3.94 20.32 -25.69
CA ILE A 237 -4.05 21.01 -24.40
C ILE A 237 -5.30 21.90 -24.32
N PRO A 238 -5.70 22.69 -25.32
CA PRO A 238 -6.94 23.47 -25.27
C PRO A 238 -8.17 22.59 -25.02
N LEU A 239 -8.25 21.43 -25.66
CA LEU A 239 -9.36 20.47 -25.48
C LEU A 239 -9.34 19.84 -24.07
N LEU A 240 -8.17 19.61 -23.50
CA LEU A 240 -8.02 19.18 -22.10
C LEU A 240 -8.61 20.23 -21.14
N VAL A 241 -8.23 21.52 -21.31
CA VAL A 241 -8.70 22.64 -20.48
C VAL A 241 -10.21 22.81 -20.61
N GLU A 242 -10.75 22.78 -21.84
CA GLU A 242 -12.19 22.81 -22.08
C GLU A 242 -12.91 21.66 -21.34
N SER A 243 -12.35 20.46 -21.41
CA SER A 243 -12.91 19.28 -20.73
C SER A 243 -12.86 19.37 -19.22
N LEU A 244 -11.85 20.01 -18.63
CA LEU A 244 -11.77 20.30 -17.18
C LEU A 244 -12.90 21.22 -16.70
N ARG A 245 -13.39 22.12 -17.57
CA ARG A 245 -14.52 23.05 -17.31
C ARG A 245 -15.88 22.45 -17.62
N ALA A 246 -15.90 21.23 -18.16
CA ALA A 246 -17.16 20.63 -18.60
C ALA A 246 -18.16 20.49 -17.45
N PRO A 247 -19.46 20.82 -17.64
CA PRO A 247 -20.47 20.75 -16.61
C PRO A 247 -20.80 19.30 -16.22
N THR A 248 -20.47 18.34 -17.08
CA THR A 248 -20.70 16.91 -16.82
C THR A 248 -19.52 16.31 -16.06
N LYS A 249 -19.79 15.78 -14.88
CA LYS A 249 -18.77 15.13 -14.03
C LYS A 249 -17.94 14.08 -14.76
N ARG A 250 -18.53 13.36 -15.73
CA ARG A 250 -17.82 12.33 -16.49
C ARG A 250 -16.69 12.92 -17.34
N LEU A 251 -16.97 14.01 -18.06
CA LEU A 251 -15.94 14.67 -18.87
C LEU A 251 -14.87 15.33 -18.00
N ALA A 252 -15.28 16.07 -16.97
CA ALA A 252 -14.35 16.68 -16.03
C ALA A 252 -13.42 15.64 -15.37
N ASN A 253 -13.98 14.54 -14.90
CA ASN A 253 -13.18 13.46 -14.30
C ASN A 253 -12.23 12.80 -15.32
N MET A 254 -12.69 12.55 -16.55
CA MET A 254 -11.83 12.04 -17.62
C MET A 254 -10.66 13.01 -17.88
N ALA A 255 -10.93 14.32 -17.96
CA ALA A 255 -9.90 15.32 -18.15
C ALA A 255 -8.89 15.37 -16.99
N VAL A 256 -9.35 15.25 -15.74
CA VAL A 256 -8.50 15.13 -14.54
C VAL A 256 -7.58 13.91 -14.63
N PHE A 257 -8.12 12.72 -14.97
CA PHE A 257 -7.31 11.52 -15.15
C PHE A 257 -6.32 11.66 -16.30
N THR A 258 -6.76 12.26 -17.42
CA THR A 258 -5.89 12.49 -18.55
C THR A 258 -4.75 13.46 -18.20
N ALA A 259 -5.06 14.55 -17.50
CA ALA A 259 -4.06 15.51 -17.03
C ALA A 259 -3.02 14.87 -16.11
N ARG A 260 -3.42 13.92 -15.24
CA ARG A 260 -2.49 13.16 -14.37
C ARG A 260 -1.51 12.30 -15.16
N ASP A 261 -1.98 11.71 -16.27
CA ASP A 261 -1.18 10.75 -17.05
C ASP A 261 -0.27 11.43 -18.07
N LEU A 262 -0.66 12.60 -18.57
CA LEU A 262 0.08 13.31 -19.63
C LEU A 262 1.49 13.71 -19.17
N GLY A 263 2.49 13.37 -19.97
CA GLY A 263 3.88 13.76 -19.72
C GLY A 263 4.58 13.03 -18.55
N ARG A 264 3.97 11.98 -18.00
CA ARG A 264 4.56 11.19 -16.89
C ARG A 264 5.34 9.95 -17.31
N SER A 265 5.33 9.61 -18.59
CA SER A 265 6.15 8.48 -19.07
C SER A 265 7.62 8.91 -19.18
N ASP A 266 8.54 7.98 -18.91
CA ASP A 266 9.99 8.19 -19.05
C ASP A 266 10.43 8.57 -20.48
N GLN A 267 9.52 8.42 -21.44
CA GLN A 267 9.72 8.78 -22.86
C GLN A 267 8.96 10.07 -23.26
N ALA A 268 8.28 10.74 -22.31
CA ALA A 268 7.54 11.94 -22.62
C ALA A 268 8.49 13.12 -22.89
N ASP A 269 8.16 13.93 -23.90
CA ASP A 269 8.85 15.21 -24.15
C ASP A 269 8.68 16.14 -22.93
N PRO A 270 9.79 16.54 -22.26
CA PRO A 270 9.72 17.45 -21.12
C PRO A 270 9.03 18.79 -21.44
N SER A 271 9.12 19.26 -22.68
CA SER A 271 8.46 20.50 -23.11
C SER A 271 6.94 20.34 -23.13
N PHE A 272 6.45 19.16 -23.49
CA PHE A 272 5.02 18.84 -23.44
C PHE A 272 4.51 18.77 -22.00
N ALA A 273 5.25 18.10 -21.10
CA ALA A 273 4.91 18.05 -19.69
C ALA A 273 4.81 19.46 -19.08
N ALA A 274 5.79 20.33 -19.37
CA ALA A 274 5.81 21.71 -18.91
C ALA A 274 4.65 22.55 -19.49
N ALA A 275 4.27 22.31 -20.75
CA ALA A 275 3.12 22.98 -21.37
C ALA A 275 1.80 22.58 -20.71
N VAL A 276 1.62 21.31 -20.36
CA VAL A 276 0.45 20.82 -19.60
C VAL A 276 0.43 21.48 -18.23
N ASP A 277 1.54 21.50 -17.49
CA ASP A 277 1.64 22.12 -16.17
C ASP A 277 1.31 23.61 -16.22
N SER A 278 1.84 24.33 -17.22
CA SER A 278 1.53 25.75 -17.42
C SER A 278 0.04 26.01 -17.69
N ALA A 279 -0.60 25.13 -18.47
CA ALA A 279 -2.04 25.22 -18.72
C ALA A 279 -2.88 24.97 -17.47
N LEU A 280 -2.50 23.94 -16.67
CA LEU A 280 -3.17 23.63 -15.40
C LEU A 280 -2.98 24.73 -14.35
N VAL A 281 -1.81 25.38 -14.31
CA VAL A 281 -1.55 26.53 -13.43
C VAL A 281 -2.47 27.70 -13.78
N LYS A 282 -2.59 28.04 -15.07
CA LYS A 282 -3.52 29.09 -15.51
C LYS A 282 -4.96 28.77 -15.16
N GLU A 283 -5.34 27.52 -15.32
CA GLU A 283 -6.69 27.04 -14.98
C GLU A 283 -6.95 27.10 -13.47
N LEU A 284 -5.95 26.82 -12.63
CA LEU A 284 -6.03 26.98 -11.19
C LEU A 284 -6.24 28.46 -10.79
N GLU A 285 -5.49 29.38 -11.39
CA GLU A 285 -5.62 30.82 -11.15
C GLU A 285 -7.03 31.32 -11.52
N LEU A 286 -7.59 30.85 -12.64
CA LEU A 286 -8.95 31.16 -13.04
C LEU A 286 -9.99 30.59 -12.07
N ALA A 287 -9.88 29.31 -11.72
CA ALA A 287 -10.81 28.66 -10.80
C ALA A 287 -10.81 29.31 -9.42
N ALA A 288 -9.64 29.70 -8.92
CA ALA A 288 -9.49 30.42 -7.65
C ALA A 288 -10.11 31.82 -7.72
N GLY A 289 -9.93 32.54 -8.84
CA GLY A 289 -10.51 33.87 -9.06
C GLY A 289 -12.03 33.84 -9.23
N GLU A 290 -12.58 32.82 -9.82
CA GLU A 290 -14.04 32.59 -9.99
C GLU A 290 -14.70 32.06 -8.69
N GLY A 291 -13.92 31.65 -7.69
CA GLY A 291 -14.41 31.05 -6.46
C GLY A 291 -14.92 29.61 -6.63
N ASP A 292 -14.53 28.92 -7.70
CA ASP A 292 -14.84 27.51 -7.93
C ASP A 292 -13.90 26.62 -7.09
N LEU A 293 -14.29 26.45 -5.82
CA LEU A 293 -13.52 25.68 -4.84
C LEU A 293 -13.24 24.24 -5.29
N ALA A 294 -14.24 23.58 -5.88
CA ALA A 294 -14.13 22.18 -6.23
C ALA A 294 -13.09 21.99 -7.35
N ARG A 295 -13.14 22.85 -8.37
CA ARG A 295 -12.19 22.82 -9.48
C ARG A 295 -10.79 23.23 -9.03
N ALA A 296 -10.66 24.30 -8.22
CA ALA A 296 -9.39 24.77 -7.71
C ALA A 296 -8.68 23.68 -6.87
N VAL A 297 -9.37 23.05 -5.93
CA VAL A 297 -8.82 21.97 -5.09
C VAL A 297 -8.42 20.77 -5.96
N THR A 298 -9.24 20.39 -6.94
CA THR A 298 -8.91 19.29 -7.86
C THR A 298 -7.65 19.58 -8.68
N LEU A 299 -7.49 20.81 -9.17
CA LEU A 299 -6.31 21.22 -9.94
C LEU A 299 -5.04 21.26 -9.08
N ILE A 300 -5.16 21.71 -7.83
CA ILE A 300 -4.07 21.64 -6.84
C ILE A 300 -3.60 20.19 -6.65
N ASP A 301 -4.53 19.24 -6.49
CA ASP A 301 -4.18 17.83 -6.33
C ASP A 301 -3.51 17.26 -7.58
N VAL A 302 -4.02 17.58 -8.77
CA VAL A 302 -3.41 17.15 -10.04
C VAL A 302 -1.99 17.70 -10.18
N LEU A 303 -1.79 19.00 -9.94
CA LEU A 303 -0.49 19.65 -10.01
C LEU A 303 0.51 19.05 -9.02
N ALA A 304 0.07 18.77 -7.78
CA ALA A 304 0.91 18.12 -6.79
C ALA A 304 1.31 16.70 -7.18
N GLU A 305 0.37 15.90 -7.70
CA GLU A 305 0.67 14.53 -8.17
C GLU A 305 1.60 14.52 -9.38
N ARG A 306 1.45 15.47 -10.31
CA ARG A 306 2.33 15.64 -11.47
C ARG A 306 3.72 16.09 -11.06
N ASN A 307 3.84 16.90 -10.03
CA ASN A 307 5.10 17.45 -9.52
C ASN A 307 5.59 16.70 -8.25
N ALA A 308 5.32 15.42 -8.12
CA ALA A 308 5.70 14.62 -6.95
C ALA A 308 7.22 14.53 -6.69
N THR A 309 8.04 14.84 -7.69
CA THR A 309 9.49 14.94 -7.57
C THR A 309 9.98 16.36 -7.26
N GLY A 310 9.08 17.33 -7.17
CA GLY A 310 9.41 18.73 -6.89
C GLY A 310 10.23 19.43 -7.97
N SER A 311 10.22 18.93 -9.20
CA SER A 311 11.09 19.41 -10.27
C SER A 311 10.58 20.67 -11.00
N SER A 312 9.28 21.02 -10.86
CA SER A 312 8.69 22.18 -11.54
C SER A 312 8.60 23.39 -10.61
N GLU A 313 9.42 24.40 -10.88
CA GLU A 313 9.41 25.69 -10.17
C GLU A 313 8.09 26.44 -10.38
N SER A 314 7.55 26.43 -11.61
CA SER A 314 6.29 27.12 -11.92
C SER A 314 5.10 26.55 -11.15
N VAL A 315 5.03 25.23 -10.98
CA VAL A 315 4.01 24.55 -10.17
C VAL A 315 4.18 24.91 -8.69
N THR A 316 5.41 24.88 -8.18
CA THR A 316 5.70 25.24 -6.79
C THR A 316 5.29 26.67 -6.49
N THR A 317 5.62 27.62 -7.38
CA THR A 317 5.23 29.03 -7.26
C THR A 317 3.72 29.21 -7.31
N ALA A 318 3.02 28.50 -8.20
CA ALA A 318 1.56 28.58 -8.27
C ALA A 318 0.87 28.02 -7.02
N LEU A 319 1.37 26.91 -6.48
CA LEU A 319 0.88 26.35 -5.23
C LEU A 319 1.18 27.28 -4.03
N ALA A 320 2.35 27.94 -4.01
CA ALA A 320 2.69 28.92 -2.99
C ALA A 320 1.71 30.12 -2.99
N ARG A 321 1.39 30.65 -4.18
CA ARG A 321 0.36 31.69 -4.31
C ARG A 321 -1.03 31.22 -3.86
N ALA A 322 -1.40 29.98 -4.20
CA ALA A 322 -2.65 29.40 -3.76
C ALA A 322 -2.71 29.17 -2.23
N ALA A 323 -1.57 28.99 -1.57
CA ALA A 323 -1.45 28.92 -0.13
C ALA A 323 -1.74 30.27 0.58
N GLU A 324 -1.68 31.39 -0.15
CA GLU A 324 -2.00 32.74 0.31
C GLU A 324 -3.42 33.19 -0.10
N ALA A 325 -4.17 32.33 -0.82
CA ALA A 325 -5.51 32.68 -1.32
C ALA A 325 -6.48 33.07 -0.20
N PHE A 326 -7.48 33.90 -0.53
CA PHE A 326 -8.50 34.34 0.45
C PHE A 326 -9.34 33.18 1.00
N LEU A 327 -9.59 32.14 0.21
CA LEU A 327 -10.48 31.04 0.58
C LEU A 327 -9.72 29.92 1.30
N LYS A 328 -10.03 29.71 2.58
CA LYS A 328 -9.40 28.72 3.47
C LYS A 328 -9.27 27.32 2.84
N PRO A 329 -10.28 26.72 2.16
CA PRO A 329 -10.13 25.41 1.56
C PRO A 329 -9.03 25.33 0.50
N ILE A 330 -8.85 26.40 -0.30
CA ILE A 330 -7.79 26.47 -1.31
C ILE A 330 -6.43 26.55 -0.61
N ARG A 331 -6.31 27.39 0.44
CA ARG A 331 -5.07 27.50 1.22
C ARG A 331 -4.66 26.16 1.81
N LEU A 332 -5.57 25.46 2.47
CA LEU A 332 -5.29 24.16 3.08
C LEU A 332 -4.85 23.11 2.03
N ALA A 333 -5.54 23.05 0.89
CA ALA A 333 -5.19 22.15 -0.19
C ALA A 333 -3.80 22.47 -0.76
N ALA A 334 -3.49 23.74 -0.99
CA ALA A 334 -2.21 24.18 -1.54
C ALA A 334 -1.05 23.91 -0.57
N ILE A 335 -1.21 24.22 0.71
CA ILE A 335 -0.22 23.94 1.76
C ILE A 335 0.07 22.43 1.85
N ALA A 336 -0.97 21.59 1.85
CA ALA A 336 -0.81 20.16 1.84
C ALA A 336 -0.13 19.65 0.56
N ALA A 337 -0.45 20.26 -0.59
CA ALA A 337 0.17 19.95 -1.87
C ALA A 337 1.66 20.29 -1.89
N LEU A 338 2.06 21.45 -1.38
CA LEU A 338 3.47 21.87 -1.26
C LEU A 338 4.29 20.85 -0.43
N GLY A 339 3.71 20.35 0.66
CA GLY A 339 4.36 19.26 1.44
C GLY A 339 4.53 17.97 0.65
N ARG A 340 3.54 17.60 -0.18
CA ARG A 340 3.59 16.38 -1.01
C ARG A 340 4.60 16.47 -2.16
N THR A 341 4.81 17.66 -2.72
CA THR A 341 5.80 17.85 -3.80
C THR A 341 7.23 17.66 -3.31
N GLY A 342 7.49 17.83 -2.02
CA GLY A 342 8.82 17.68 -1.45
C GLY A 342 9.84 18.72 -1.92
N ASN A 343 9.42 19.79 -2.58
CA ASN A 343 10.32 20.83 -3.08
C ASN A 343 10.75 21.77 -1.94
N PRO A 344 12.07 21.85 -1.62
CA PRO A 344 12.58 22.77 -0.59
C PRO A 344 12.25 24.26 -0.83
N GLN A 345 12.04 24.67 -2.06
CA GLN A 345 11.64 26.06 -2.40
C GLN A 345 10.28 26.45 -1.80
N ALA A 346 9.44 25.47 -1.43
CA ALA A 346 8.18 25.72 -0.74
C ALA A 346 8.36 26.19 0.72
N LEU A 347 9.57 26.04 1.30
CA LEU A 347 9.80 26.25 2.73
C LEU A 347 9.39 27.63 3.23
N GLU A 348 9.70 28.70 2.51
CA GLU A 348 9.38 30.07 2.96
C GLU A 348 7.88 30.29 3.06
N SER A 349 7.10 29.87 2.04
CA SER A 349 5.63 29.98 2.08
C SER A 349 5.04 29.11 3.18
N LEU A 350 5.59 27.93 3.41
CA LEU A 350 5.13 27.04 4.46
C LEU A 350 5.49 27.56 5.87
N LEU A 351 6.66 28.20 6.05
CA LEU A 351 7.04 28.82 7.33
C LEU A 351 6.15 30.01 7.66
N ALA A 352 5.78 30.82 6.67
CA ALA A 352 4.81 31.89 6.86
C ALA A 352 3.44 31.33 7.30
N ALA A 353 2.97 30.28 6.63
CA ALA A 353 1.71 29.63 6.99
C ALA A 353 1.77 28.87 8.33
N ALA A 354 2.95 28.42 8.79
CA ALA A 354 3.13 27.68 10.05
C ALA A 354 2.82 28.53 11.30
N THR A 355 2.83 29.86 11.14
CA THR A 355 2.54 30.85 12.19
C THR A 355 1.21 31.59 11.95
N ASP A 356 0.36 31.08 11.03
CA ASP A 356 -0.95 31.67 10.75
C ASP A 356 -1.85 31.66 11.99
N GLN A 357 -2.71 32.69 12.12
CA GLN A 357 -3.68 32.78 13.21
C GLN A 357 -4.73 31.67 13.16
N ASP A 358 -5.04 31.16 11.97
CA ASP A 358 -5.90 30.00 11.81
C ASP A 358 -5.13 28.71 12.16
N SER A 359 -5.54 28.07 13.24
CA SER A 359 -4.88 26.89 13.78
C SER A 359 -4.84 25.69 12.80
N ASP A 360 -5.81 25.57 11.87
CA ASP A 360 -5.83 24.49 10.88
C ASP A 360 -4.78 24.76 9.82
N ILE A 361 -4.65 26.00 9.37
CA ILE A 361 -3.62 26.42 8.41
C ILE A 361 -2.23 26.21 9.02
N ALA A 362 -2.01 26.74 10.23
CA ALA A 362 -0.74 26.61 10.93
C ALA A 362 -0.34 25.14 11.15
N ARG A 363 -1.27 24.29 11.58
CA ARG A 363 -1.04 22.86 11.80
C ARG A 363 -0.73 22.13 10.48
N THR A 364 -1.48 22.43 9.42
CA THR A 364 -1.27 21.83 8.10
C THR A 364 0.11 22.21 7.54
N ALA A 365 0.51 23.47 7.69
CA ALA A 365 1.81 23.96 7.26
C ALA A 365 2.97 23.30 8.01
N ARG A 366 2.88 23.19 9.36
CA ARG A 366 3.89 22.46 10.13
C ARG A 366 3.98 20.99 9.71
N GLY A 367 2.82 20.34 9.43
CA GLY A 367 2.80 18.99 8.87
C GLY A 367 3.50 18.89 7.52
N ALA A 368 3.27 19.86 6.63
CA ALA A 368 3.91 19.94 5.32
C ALA A 368 5.43 20.13 5.41
N ILE A 369 5.90 21.03 6.31
CA ILE A 369 7.34 21.25 6.55
C ILE A 369 8.02 19.97 7.06
N VAL A 370 7.37 19.22 7.93
CA VAL A 370 7.91 17.95 8.43
C VAL A 370 8.15 16.95 7.29
N ALA A 371 7.32 16.98 6.25
CA ALA A 371 7.43 16.10 5.08
C ALA A 371 8.51 16.55 4.07
N LEU A 372 8.97 17.81 4.10
CA LEU A 372 9.99 18.30 3.18
C LEU A 372 11.33 17.59 3.42
N PRO A 373 12.00 17.09 2.37
CA PRO A 373 13.31 16.45 2.50
C PRO A 373 14.45 17.45 2.59
N GLY A 374 15.58 16.98 3.13
CA GLY A 374 16.89 17.61 2.98
C GLY A 374 17.36 18.45 4.18
N GLU A 375 18.67 18.40 4.38
CA GLU A 375 19.37 19.12 5.47
C GLU A 375 19.32 20.65 5.32
N THR A 376 19.10 21.15 4.11
CA THR A 376 18.91 22.59 3.87
C THR A 376 17.66 23.13 4.53
N VAL A 377 16.58 22.33 4.56
CA VAL A 377 15.34 22.64 5.28
C VAL A 377 15.61 22.68 6.78
N ASP A 378 16.35 21.67 7.29
CA ASP A 378 16.69 21.59 8.72
C ASP A 378 17.55 22.76 9.17
N ARG A 379 18.53 23.14 8.36
CA ARG A 379 19.38 24.31 8.64
C ARG A 379 18.56 25.59 8.65
N ALA A 380 17.69 25.80 7.67
CA ALA A 380 16.86 27.00 7.61
C ALA A 380 15.91 27.12 8.82
N ILE A 381 15.35 26.01 9.29
CA ILE A 381 14.51 25.99 10.50
C ILE A 381 15.36 26.37 11.74
N LYS A 382 16.57 25.81 11.85
CA LYS A 382 17.49 26.06 12.94
C LYS A 382 17.95 27.54 12.97
N ASP A 383 18.33 28.08 11.78
CA ASP A 383 18.75 29.48 11.65
C ASP A 383 17.60 30.44 12.01
N ARG A 384 16.36 30.07 11.63
CA ARG A 384 15.18 30.88 11.92
C ARG A 384 14.79 30.86 13.40
N LEU A 385 15.10 29.79 14.15
CA LEU A 385 14.89 29.72 15.59
C LEU A 385 15.54 30.89 16.33
N ALA A 386 16.79 31.22 15.97
CA ALA A 386 17.57 32.27 16.60
C ALA A 386 16.99 33.69 16.40
N GLY A 387 16.25 33.90 15.31
CA GLY A 387 15.62 35.20 14.97
C GLY A 387 14.10 35.23 15.14
N SER A 388 13.50 34.19 15.72
CA SER A 388 12.05 34.11 15.86
C SER A 388 11.52 35.08 16.91
N ASP A 389 10.42 35.76 16.57
CA ASP A 389 9.65 36.47 17.56
C ASP A 389 8.93 35.49 18.52
N PRO A 390 8.44 35.95 19.68
CA PRO A 390 7.78 35.08 20.65
C PRO A 390 6.56 34.31 20.12
N THR A 391 5.92 34.79 19.05
CA THR A 391 4.72 34.16 18.49
C THR A 391 5.10 33.00 17.53
N ALA A 392 6.23 33.11 16.83
CA ALA A 392 6.74 32.11 15.92
C ALA A 392 7.59 31.02 16.63
N LEU A 393 8.18 31.38 17.78
CA LEU A 393 9.13 30.51 18.51
C LEU A 393 8.57 29.11 18.82
N PRO A 394 7.32 28.95 19.34
CA PRO A 394 6.77 27.62 19.59
C PRO A 394 6.69 26.72 18.35
N ALA A 395 6.36 27.32 17.20
CA ALA A 395 6.29 26.57 15.93
C ALA A 395 7.67 26.08 15.48
N MET A 396 8.72 26.90 15.63
CA MET A 396 10.09 26.51 15.29
C MET A 396 10.59 25.40 16.21
N ILE A 397 10.34 25.51 17.51
CA ILE A 397 10.68 24.47 18.49
C ILE A 397 9.97 23.15 18.17
N GLU A 398 8.67 23.20 17.86
CA GLU A 398 7.90 22.01 17.45
C GLU A 398 8.51 21.35 16.19
N LEU A 399 8.86 22.15 15.18
CA LEU A 399 9.47 21.64 13.94
C LEU A 399 10.83 20.98 14.20
N ILE A 400 11.67 21.55 15.06
CA ILE A 400 12.96 20.96 15.48
C ILE A 400 12.74 19.57 16.07
N GLY A 401 11.81 19.44 17.03
CA GLY A 401 11.50 18.16 17.66
C GLY A 401 10.96 17.12 16.66
N ARG A 402 9.94 17.52 15.88
CA ARG A 402 9.28 16.61 14.92
C ARG A 402 10.19 16.15 13.79
N ARG A 403 11.10 16.98 13.32
CA ARG A 403 12.09 16.63 12.30
C ARG A 403 13.37 16.03 12.87
N ARG A 404 13.49 16.02 14.22
CA ARG A 404 14.69 15.57 14.95
C ARG A 404 15.96 16.27 14.51
N ILE A 405 15.87 17.60 14.38
CA ILE A 405 17.01 18.43 14.01
C ILE A 405 18.00 18.49 15.18
N ALA A 406 19.28 18.29 14.92
CA ALA A 406 20.33 18.37 15.93
C ALA A 406 20.52 19.84 16.39
N ALA A 407 19.73 20.27 17.36
CA ALA A 407 19.68 21.64 17.88
C ALA A 407 19.56 21.68 19.41
N VAL A 408 20.17 20.70 20.11
CA VAL A 408 20.14 20.65 21.58
C VAL A 408 20.71 21.92 22.19
N GLY A 409 21.85 22.37 21.69
CA GLY A 409 22.52 23.58 22.21
C GLY A 409 21.68 24.85 22.10
N GLU A 410 20.91 24.98 21.02
CA GLU A 410 20.02 26.12 20.76
C GLU A 410 18.75 26.06 21.62
N LEU A 411 18.27 24.86 21.97
CA LEU A 411 17.08 24.69 22.79
C LEU A 411 17.33 24.80 24.29
N LEU A 412 18.51 24.42 24.79
CA LEU A 412 18.81 24.46 26.24
C LEU A 412 18.54 25.81 26.91
N PRO A 413 18.92 26.99 26.33
CA PRO A 413 18.63 28.28 26.91
C PRO A 413 17.14 28.57 27.08
N LEU A 414 16.29 27.99 26.20
CA LEU A 414 14.84 28.19 26.20
C LEU A 414 14.12 27.50 27.37
N LEU A 415 14.76 26.60 28.07
CA LEU A 415 14.27 26.02 29.32
C LEU A 415 14.15 27.05 30.45
N GLY A 416 14.88 28.16 30.37
CA GLY A 416 14.77 29.30 31.27
C GLY A 416 13.83 30.39 30.80
N HIS A 417 13.07 30.19 29.72
CA HIS A 417 12.20 31.22 29.17
C HIS A 417 11.07 31.61 30.16
N SER A 418 10.66 32.88 30.17
CA SER A 418 9.59 33.37 31.06
C SER A 418 8.22 32.74 30.77
N ASP A 419 7.93 32.45 29.49
CA ASP A 419 6.69 31.78 29.05
C ASP A 419 6.77 30.25 29.28
N GLY A 420 5.83 29.74 30.12
CA GLY A 420 5.72 28.29 30.41
C GLY A 420 5.40 27.44 29.19
N GLY A 421 4.65 27.97 28.21
CA GLY A 421 4.34 27.27 26.96
C GLY A 421 5.58 27.04 26.12
N ILE A 422 6.50 28.01 26.06
CA ILE A 422 7.79 27.87 25.37
C ILE A 422 8.67 26.86 26.10
N ARG A 423 8.70 26.87 27.45
CA ARG A 423 9.47 25.85 28.19
C ARG A 423 8.92 24.45 27.95
N VAL A 424 7.60 24.27 27.97
CA VAL A 424 6.95 22.97 27.65
C VAL A 424 7.28 22.50 26.21
N ALA A 425 7.13 23.39 25.21
CA ALA A 425 7.49 23.06 23.83
C ALA A 425 8.95 22.63 23.72
N THR A 426 9.85 23.33 24.42
CA THR A 426 11.29 23.03 24.46
C THR A 426 11.56 21.66 25.09
N ILE A 427 10.92 21.35 26.21
CA ILE A 427 11.04 20.04 26.88
C ILE A 427 10.59 18.92 25.93
N VAL A 428 9.45 19.09 25.27
CA VAL A 428 8.93 18.09 24.32
C VAL A 428 9.87 17.91 23.13
N ALA A 429 10.38 18.99 22.56
CA ALA A 429 11.34 18.92 21.45
C ALA A 429 12.64 18.23 21.87
N LEU A 430 13.18 18.55 23.05
CA LEU A 430 14.36 17.90 23.62
C LEU A 430 14.15 16.39 23.80
N GLY A 431 12.94 15.95 24.21
CA GLY A 431 12.60 14.53 24.30
C GLY A 431 12.87 13.74 23.02
N SER A 432 12.68 14.38 21.88
CA SER A 432 12.89 13.77 20.57
C SER A 432 14.34 13.81 20.06
N ILE A 433 15.20 14.69 20.61
CA ILE A 433 16.53 14.97 20.04
C ILE A 433 17.73 14.81 20.98
N VAL A 434 17.54 14.83 22.31
CA VAL A 434 18.65 14.70 23.23
C VAL A 434 19.40 13.37 23.07
N ASP A 435 20.70 13.42 23.28
CA ASP A 435 21.59 12.30 23.46
C ASP A 435 21.79 11.94 24.94
N LEU A 436 22.63 10.97 25.22
CA LEU A 436 22.91 10.50 26.56
C LEU A 436 23.57 11.60 27.43
N ASP A 437 24.46 12.39 26.84
CA ASP A 437 25.20 13.45 27.55
C ASP A 437 24.25 14.56 28.07
N ASN A 438 23.16 14.78 27.37
CA ASN A 438 22.16 15.78 27.69
C ASN A 438 20.90 15.22 28.38
N LEU A 439 20.82 13.89 28.60
CA LEU A 439 19.66 13.26 29.24
C LEU A 439 19.36 13.83 30.64
N GLY A 440 20.40 14.25 31.38
CA GLY A 440 20.29 14.85 32.70
C GLY A 440 19.38 16.08 32.77
N VAL A 441 19.26 16.82 31.66
CA VAL A 441 18.38 17.98 31.57
C VAL A 441 16.91 17.57 31.66
N LEU A 442 16.50 16.50 30.98
CA LEU A 442 15.14 15.96 31.04
C LEU A 442 14.84 15.28 32.37
N ILE A 443 15.85 14.60 32.95
CA ILE A 443 15.72 14.04 34.30
C ILE A 443 15.39 15.16 35.30
N LYS A 444 16.16 16.27 35.28
CA LYS A 444 15.89 17.44 36.16
C LYS A 444 14.51 18.00 35.91
N ALA A 445 14.13 18.26 34.68
CA ALA A 445 12.81 18.80 34.33
C ALA A 445 11.65 17.90 34.82
N ALA A 446 11.83 16.57 34.77
CA ALA A 446 10.81 15.62 35.20
C ALA A 446 10.75 15.41 36.73
N THR A 447 11.90 15.53 37.41
CA THR A 447 11.98 15.32 38.88
C THR A 447 11.73 16.57 39.69
N ASP A 448 11.98 17.75 39.13
CA ASP A 448 11.84 19.07 39.77
C ASP A 448 11.26 20.08 38.76
N PRO A 449 10.00 19.90 38.33
CA PRO A 449 9.37 20.79 37.35
C PRO A 449 9.05 22.16 37.99
N PRO A 450 9.27 23.28 37.25
CA PRO A 450 8.96 24.62 37.74
C PRO A 450 7.47 24.86 38.05
N SER A 451 6.59 24.08 37.44
CA SER A 451 5.15 24.09 37.70
C SER A 451 4.53 22.71 37.47
N GLU A 452 3.37 22.44 38.06
CA GLU A 452 2.64 21.17 37.86
C GLU A 452 2.31 20.92 36.37
N ALA A 453 1.99 22.00 35.63
CA ALA A 453 1.67 21.91 34.20
C ALA A 453 2.85 21.41 33.34
N GLU A 454 4.09 21.60 33.80
CA GLU A 454 5.30 21.16 33.10
C GLU A 454 5.71 19.74 33.45
N GLY A 455 5.27 19.21 34.58
CA GLY A 455 5.68 17.89 35.08
C GLY A 455 5.32 16.73 34.18
N GLU A 456 4.08 16.68 33.67
CA GLU A 456 3.63 15.60 32.80
C GLU A 456 4.31 15.63 31.41
N PRO A 457 4.43 16.81 30.72
CA PRO A 457 5.24 16.91 29.50
C PRO A 457 6.70 16.49 29.70
N ALA A 458 7.34 16.88 30.81
CA ALA A 458 8.72 16.53 31.11
C ALA A 458 8.91 15.02 31.33
N ARG A 459 7.98 14.38 32.05
CA ARG A 459 7.98 12.93 32.23
C ARG A 459 7.87 12.20 30.90
N ARG A 460 6.95 12.61 30.01
CA ARG A 460 6.80 12.00 28.68
C ARG A 460 8.04 12.19 27.82
N ALA A 461 8.61 13.39 27.82
CA ALA A 461 9.84 13.69 27.11
C ALA A 461 11.01 12.81 27.58
N LEU A 462 11.15 12.64 28.90
CA LEU A 462 12.14 11.74 29.48
C LEU A 462 11.92 10.28 29.06
N GLN A 463 10.68 9.80 29.09
CA GLN A 463 10.33 8.44 28.63
C GLN A 463 10.68 8.24 27.16
N GLU A 464 10.28 9.16 26.29
CA GLU A 464 10.59 9.12 24.86
C GLU A 464 12.10 9.10 24.60
N ALA A 465 12.84 10.02 25.22
CA ALA A 465 14.29 10.08 25.09
C ALA A 465 14.95 8.79 25.57
N SER A 466 14.59 8.30 26.76
CA SER A 466 15.22 7.14 27.38
C SER A 466 15.02 5.84 26.57
N VAL A 467 13.81 5.62 26.04
CA VAL A 467 13.54 4.43 25.20
C VAL A 467 14.27 4.50 23.86
N ARG A 468 14.51 5.70 23.35
CA ARG A 468 15.20 5.93 22.08
C ARG A 468 16.73 5.77 22.17
N MET A 469 17.31 5.86 23.38
CA MET A 469 18.78 5.77 23.54
C MET A 469 19.32 4.45 22.97
N PRO A 470 20.36 4.52 22.13
CA PRO A 470 20.97 3.33 21.53
C PRO A 470 21.68 2.47 22.59
N ASP A 471 22.34 3.08 23.57
CA ASP A 471 22.96 2.40 24.72
C ASP A 471 22.00 2.40 25.91
N ARG A 472 21.24 1.30 26.03
CA ARG A 472 20.27 1.10 27.12
C ARG A 472 20.93 1.00 28.49
N GLU A 473 22.09 0.36 28.57
CA GLU A 473 22.78 0.17 29.85
C GLU A 473 23.33 1.50 30.38
N ALA A 474 23.93 2.31 29.53
CA ALA A 474 24.40 3.66 29.91
C ALA A 474 23.21 4.55 30.28
N CYS A 475 22.10 4.48 29.54
CA CYS A 475 20.86 5.21 29.88
C CYS A 475 20.31 4.77 31.24
N ALA A 476 20.21 3.47 31.48
CA ALA A 476 19.75 2.92 32.75
C ALA A 476 20.67 3.31 33.90
N ALA A 477 21.99 3.34 33.71
CA ALA A 477 22.96 3.79 34.71
C ALA A 477 22.75 5.27 35.07
N THR A 478 22.54 6.14 34.08
CA THR A 478 22.25 7.56 34.30
C THR A 478 20.96 7.75 35.10
N LEU A 479 19.88 7.05 34.72
CA LEU A 479 18.60 7.08 35.43
C LEU A 479 18.69 6.54 36.85
N ALA A 480 19.39 5.43 37.06
CA ALA A 480 19.59 4.81 38.38
C ALA A 480 20.39 5.72 39.32
N ALA A 481 21.46 6.33 38.82
CA ALA A 481 22.23 7.33 39.57
C ALA A 481 21.38 8.53 40.00
N ALA A 482 20.54 9.05 39.10
CA ALA A 482 19.61 10.13 39.42
C ALA A 482 18.56 9.67 40.46
N ALA A 483 18.02 8.45 40.33
CA ALA A 483 17.02 7.92 41.28
C ALA A 483 17.57 7.82 42.71
N ALA A 484 18.87 7.63 42.89
CA ALA A 484 19.48 7.58 44.22
C ALA A 484 19.49 8.92 44.95
N THR A 485 19.34 10.05 44.24
CA THR A 485 19.50 11.41 44.79
C THR A 485 18.20 12.18 44.94
N VAL A 486 17.08 11.69 44.45
CA VAL A 486 15.79 12.39 44.44
C VAL A 486 14.82 11.83 45.48
N PRO A 487 13.80 12.61 45.90
CA PRO A 487 12.75 12.17 46.81
C PRO A 487 11.94 10.97 46.27
N ALA A 488 11.28 10.23 47.17
CA ALA A 488 10.55 9.01 46.83
C ALA A 488 9.55 9.15 45.68
N PRO A 489 8.70 10.18 45.56
CA PRO A 489 7.78 10.30 44.40
C PRO A 489 8.51 10.42 43.07
N ALA A 490 9.58 11.18 42.99
CA ALA A 490 10.41 11.32 41.80
C ALA A 490 11.17 10.02 41.51
N ARG A 491 11.62 9.31 42.58
CA ARG A 491 12.27 7.98 42.45
C ARG A 491 11.34 6.96 41.85
N VAL A 492 10.10 6.87 42.29
CA VAL A 492 9.06 5.99 41.71
C VAL A 492 8.89 6.28 40.22
N MET A 493 8.81 7.55 39.83
CA MET A 493 8.71 7.96 38.41
C MET A 493 9.93 7.49 37.60
N LEU A 494 11.16 7.65 38.13
CA LEU A 494 12.37 7.16 37.48
C LEU A 494 12.43 5.65 37.39
N LEU A 495 11.92 4.89 38.38
CA LEU A 495 11.76 3.44 38.30
C LEU A 495 10.82 3.04 37.15
N ASP A 496 9.73 3.77 36.92
CA ASP A 496 8.84 3.53 35.80
C ASP A 496 9.60 3.68 34.46
N VAL A 497 10.44 4.71 34.33
CA VAL A 497 11.28 4.91 33.13
C VAL A 497 12.33 3.80 33.00
N LEU A 498 12.99 3.42 34.08
CA LEU A 498 13.94 2.29 34.10
C LEU A 498 13.28 0.97 33.66
N GLY A 499 12.04 0.73 34.12
CA GLY A 499 11.26 -0.44 33.69
C GLY A 499 10.95 -0.45 32.19
N MET A 500 10.85 0.71 31.55
CA MET A 500 10.67 0.86 30.09
C MET A 500 11.98 0.68 29.32
N VAL A 501 13.10 1.18 29.85
CA VAL A 501 14.43 1.05 29.25
C VAL A 501 14.88 -0.41 29.27
N GLY A 502 14.67 -1.09 30.40
CA GLY A 502 15.10 -2.48 30.57
C GLY A 502 16.61 -2.62 30.72
N GLY A 503 17.11 -3.86 30.57
CA GLY A 503 18.52 -4.17 30.69
C GLY A 503 18.95 -4.54 32.11
N LYS A 504 20.21 -4.95 32.25
CA LYS A 504 20.74 -5.47 33.52
C LYS A 504 20.76 -4.39 34.59
N THR A 505 21.26 -3.21 34.28
CA THR A 505 21.35 -2.09 35.23
C THR A 505 19.97 -1.64 35.72
N ALA A 506 18.95 -1.61 34.84
CA ALA A 506 17.59 -1.30 35.23
C ALA A 506 17.00 -2.39 36.15
N LEU A 507 17.28 -3.68 35.85
CA LEU A 507 16.85 -4.80 36.69
C LEU A 507 17.48 -4.71 38.10
N GLU A 508 18.76 -4.41 38.21
CA GLU A 508 19.47 -4.23 39.47
C GLU A 508 18.88 -3.04 40.29
N ALA A 509 18.57 -1.92 39.64
CA ALA A 509 17.94 -0.79 40.29
C ALA A 509 16.52 -1.15 40.83
N LEU A 510 15.73 -1.86 40.03
CA LEU A 510 14.43 -2.37 40.45
C LEU A 510 14.52 -3.42 41.57
N ALA A 511 15.53 -4.27 41.56
CA ALA A 511 15.79 -5.24 42.63
C ALA A 511 16.08 -4.52 43.94
N ALA A 512 16.98 -3.52 43.91
CA ALA A 512 17.28 -2.71 45.10
C ALA A 512 16.05 -1.95 45.62
N ALA A 513 15.22 -1.40 44.74
CA ALA A 513 13.98 -0.74 45.14
C ALA A 513 12.94 -1.72 45.72
N GLY A 514 12.89 -2.95 45.19
CA GLY A 514 11.97 -4.02 45.70
C GLY A 514 12.31 -4.58 47.06
N SER A 515 13.49 -4.23 47.62
CA SER A 515 13.97 -4.63 48.93
C SER A 515 14.40 -3.44 49.79
N SER A 516 13.89 -2.24 49.52
CA SER A 516 14.33 -0.97 50.13
C SER A 516 13.75 -0.74 51.52
N GLY A 517 12.69 -1.43 51.92
CA GLY A 517 11.90 -1.13 53.10
C GLY A 517 10.97 0.07 52.97
N GLU A 518 10.93 0.72 51.80
CA GLU A 518 10.05 1.82 51.50
C GLU A 518 8.88 1.36 50.62
N GLU A 519 7.66 1.42 51.20
CA GLU A 519 6.44 0.87 50.61
C GLU A 519 6.20 1.32 49.17
N SER A 520 6.38 2.61 48.86
CA SER A 520 6.13 3.17 47.54
C SER A 520 7.09 2.65 46.47
N LEU A 521 8.34 2.43 46.84
CA LEU A 521 9.38 1.87 45.96
C LEU A 521 9.19 0.39 45.74
N GLU A 522 8.87 -0.36 46.80
CA GLU A 522 8.60 -1.80 46.72
C GLU A 522 7.35 -2.09 45.87
N ASP A 523 6.29 -1.26 46.02
CA ASP A 523 5.10 -1.36 45.18
C ASP A 523 5.44 -1.13 43.70
N ALA A 524 6.15 -0.06 43.38
CA ALA A 524 6.57 0.26 42.01
C ALA A 524 7.47 -0.85 41.43
N ALA A 525 8.50 -1.25 42.16
CA ALA A 525 9.45 -2.28 41.74
C ALA A 525 8.78 -3.62 41.47
N THR A 526 7.94 -4.13 42.41
CA THR A 526 7.26 -5.40 42.23
C THR A 526 6.25 -5.40 41.09
N ARG A 527 5.59 -4.25 40.86
CA ARG A 527 4.69 -4.04 39.71
C ARG A 527 5.43 -4.09 38.38
N LEU A 528 6.62 -3.48 38.28
CA LEU A 528 7.46 -3.42 37.09
C LEU A 528 8.13 -4.79 36.83
N LEU A 529 8.74 -5.38 37.84
CA LEU A 529 9.35 -6.71 37.77
C LEU A 529 8.32 -7.79 37.39
N GLY A 530 7.09 -7.69 37.93
CA GLY A 530 5.99 -8.60 37.56
C GLY A 530 5.60 -8.55 36.07
N LYS A 531 5.94 -7.47 35.36
CA LYS A 531 5.71 -7.28 33.91
C LYS A 531 7.00 -7.37 33.08
N TRP A 532 8.13 -7.70 33.70
CA TRP A 532 9.43 -7.73 33.02
C TRP A 532 9.42 -8.68 31.81
N MET A 533 10.06 -8.27 30.73
CA MET A 533 9.90 -8.91 29.42
C MET A 533 10.93 -10.03 29.13
N THR A 534 11.84 -10.29 30.06
CA THR A 534 12.86 -11.33 29.94
C THR A 534 12.87 -12.23 31.20
N ALA A 535 13.51 -13.39 31.10
CA ALA A 535 13.53 -14.37 32.21
C ALA A 535 14.50 -14.00 33.34
N ASP A 536 15.40 -13.06 33.10
CA ASP A 536 16.44 -12.61 34.05
C ASP A 536 15.87 -11.95 35.33
N ALA A 537 14.61 -11.49 35.32
CA ALA A 537 13.93 -11.02 36.51
C ALA A 537 13.51 -12.17 37.47
N ALA A 538 13.55 -13.43 37.04
CA ALA A 538 13.11 -14.55 37.87
C ALA A 538 13.86 -14.67 39.20
N PRO A 539 15.18 -14.59 39.28
CA PRO A 539 15.88 -14.66 40.59
C PRO A 539 15.49 -13.51 41.53
N VAL A 540 15.31 -12.29 41.01
CA VAL A 540 14.90 -11.13 41.79
C VAL A 540 13.48 -11.29 42.34
N LEU A 541 12.54 -11.71 41.48
CA LEU A 541 11.15 -11.95 41.89
C LEU A 541 11.05 -13.07 42.95
N LEU A 542 11.85 -14.11 42.80
CA LEU A 542 11.89 -15.20 43.79
C LEU A 542 12.45 -14.71 45.12
N ALA A 543 13.55 -13.92 45.11
CA ALA A 543 14.12 -13.38 46.32
C ALA A 543 13.13 -12.48 47.09
N ILE A 544 12.38 -11.64 46.39
CA ILE A 544 11.32 -10.80 47.01
C ILE A 544 10.17 -11.67 47.54
N ALA A 545 9.81 -12.73 46.82
CA ALA A 545 8.74 -13.63 47.22
C ALA A 545 9.13 -14.54 48.41
N ASP A 546 10.42 -14.85 48.58
CA ASP A 546 10.96 -15.70 49.65
C ASP A 546 11.40 -14.88 50.88
N ALA A 547 11.44 -13.56 50.77
CA ALA A 547 11.73 -12.68 51.91
C ALA A 547 10.68 -12.85 53.03
N GLU A 548 11.04 -12.44 54.26
CA GLU A 548 10.30 -12.62 55.53
C GLU A 548 8.79 -12.92 55.42
N PRO A 549 8.22 -13.88 56.18
CA PRO A 549 6.83 -14.27 56.08
C PRO A 549 5.90 -13.06 56.35
N GLY A 550 5.11 -12.66 55.37
CA GLY A 550 4.12 -11.60 55.49
C GLY A 550 4.43 -10.32 54.71
N GLY A 551 5.49 -10.30 53.92
CA GLY A 551 5.79 -9.15 53.04
C GLY A 551 4.60 -8.81 52.12
N ARG A 552 4.19 -7.52 52.11
CA ARG A 552 3.00 -7.01 51.42
C ARG A 552 2.98 -7.35 49.92
N PHE A 553 4.14 -7.42 49.29
CA PHE A 553 4.29 -7.63 47.85
C PHE A 553 4.72 -9.06 47.46
N LYS A 554 4.87 -9.98 48.45
CA LYS A 554 5.26 -11.36 48.26
C LYS A 554 4.43 -12.09 47.20
N THR A 555 3.11 -12.01 47.32
CA THR A 555 2.19 -12.66 46.36
C THR A 555 2.34 -12.10 44.95
N ARG A 556 2.53 -10.78 44.80
CA ARG A 556 2.74 -10.16 43.51
C ARG A 556 4.06 -10.63 42.86
N ALA A 557 5.14 -10.65 43.63
CA ALA A 557 6.44 -11.10 43.15
C ALA A 557 6.39 -12.59 42.76
N LEU A 558 5.76 -13.45 43.57
CA LEU A 558 5.56 -14.86 43.26
C LEU A 558 4.77 -15.06 41.95
N ARG A 559 3.67 -14.31 41.78
CA ARG A 559 2.88 -14.37 40.53
C ARG A 559 3.67 -13.88 39.31
N GLY A 560 4.53 -12.91 39.49
CA GLY A 560 5.49 -12.47 38.45
C GLY A 560 6.48 -13.59 38.08
N TYR A 561 7.03 -14.28 39.08
CA TYR A 561 7.93 -15.41 38.89
C TYR A 561 7.23 -16.60 38.17
N VAL A 562 6.03 -16.94 38.62
CA VAL A 562 5.19 -17.98 38.01
C VAL A 562 4.80 -17.62 36.56
N ARG A 563 4.55 -16.32 36.27
CA ARG A 563 4.30 -15.85 34.90
C ARG A 563 5.49 -16.14 33.99
N ILE A 564 6.74 -15.93 34.46
CA ILE A 564 7.94 -16.23 33.67
C ILE A 564 7.97 -17.73 33.36
N ALA A 565 7.80 -18.61 34.38
CA ALA A 565 7.76 -20.05 34.18
C ALA A 565 6.68 -20.49 33.15
N ARG A 566 5.55 -19.76 33.10
CA ARG A 566 4.42 -20.09 32.21
C ARG A 566 4.59 -19.57 30.79
N GLN A 567 5.18 -18.38 30.60
CA GLN A 567 5.11 -17.65 29.33
C GLN A 567 6.40 -17.64 28.51
N PHE A 568 7.55 -17.83 29.15
CA PHE A 568 8.85 -17.73 28.48
C PHE A 568 9.33 -19.07 27.96
N VAL A 569 10.15 -19.02 26.92
CA VAL A 569 10.87 -20.21 26.44
C VAL A 569 12.02 -20.50 27.41
N LEU A 570 11.94 -21.60 28.11
CA LEU A 570 12.91 -22.04 29.11
C LEU A 570 13.28 -23.50 28.87
N PRO A 571 14.52 -23.92 29.22
CA PRO A 571 14.87 -25.31 29.28
C PRO A 571 13.94 -26.09 30.24
N ASP A 572 13.61 -27.32 29.92
CA ASP A 572 12.67 -28.15 30.68
C ASP A 572 13.05 -28.27 32.14
N ALA A 573 14.33 -28.54 32.41
CA ALA A 573 14.85 -28.65 33.76
C ALA A 573 14.75 -27.34 34.56
N GLU A 574 15.01 -26.20 33.91
CA GLU A 574 14.92 -24.89 34.52
C GLU A 574 13.47 -24.56 34.87
N ARG A 575 12.53 -24.79 33.94
CA ARG A 575 11.09 -24.59 34.18
C ARG A 575 10.61 -25.46 35.37
N ALA A 576 11.00 -26.74 35.42
CA ALA A 576 10.64 -27.63 36.51
C ALA A 576 11.20 -27.11 37.84
N GLU A 577 12.45 -26.67 37.86
CA GLU A 577 13.08 -26.11 39.06
C GLU A 577 12.40 -24.82 39.52
N MET A 578 12.03 -23.95 38.57
CA MET A 578 11.23 -22.76 38.88
C MET A 578 9.90 -23.10 39.51
N CYS A 579 9.20 -24.10 39.00
CA CYS A 579 7.95 -24.58 39.58
C CYS A 579 8.16 -25.15 40.97
N ARG A 580 9.23 -25.92 41.21
CA ARG A 580 9.58 -26.48 42.55
C ARG A 580 9.78 -25.35 43.55
N ARG A 581 10.57 -24.35 43.21
CA ARG A 581 10.81 -23.19 44.08
C ARG A 581 9.53 -22.38 44.34
N ALA A 582 8.71 -22.20 43.30
CA ALA A 582 7.44 -21.50 43.45
C ALA A 582 6.50 -22.24 44.43
N LEU A 583 6.41 -23.58 44.38
CA LEU A 583 5.62 -24.37 45.31
C LEU A 583 6.12 -24.27 46.76
N ALA A 584 7.44 -24.18 46.94
CA ALA A 584 8.04 -24.03 48.29
C ALA A 584 7.72 -22.67 48.92
N VAL A 585 7.68 -21.58 48.11
CA VAL A 585 7.44 -20.21 48.57
C VAL A 585 5.95 -19.87 48.65
N ALA A 586 5.10 -20.52 47.83
CA ALA A 586 3.67 -20.23 47.76
C ALA A 586 2.94 -20.55 49.05
N THR A 587 2.21 -19.60 49.61
CA THR A 587 1.34 -19.81 50.81
C THR A 587 -0.12 -20.02 50.42
N GLU A 588 -0.57 -19.37 49.35
CA GLU A 588 -1.96 -19.45 48.88
C GLU A 588 -2.20 -20.69 48.03
N VAL A 589 -3.29 -21.39 48.27
CA VAL A 589 -3.69 -22.60 47.53
C VAL A 589 -3.86 -22.29 46.04
N ALA A 590 -4.42 -21.11 45.69
CA ALA A 590 -4.62 -20.69 44.32
C ALA A 590 -3.29 -20.52 43.54
N ASP A 591 -2.26 -19.98 44.17
CA ASP A 591 -0.94 -19.79 43.55
C ASP A 591 -0.22 -21.16 43.36
N ARG A 592 -0.37 -22.11 44.33
CA ARG A 592 0.13 -23.48 44.19
C ARG A 592 -0.54 -24.24 43.05
N LYS A 593 -1.88 -24.12 42.91
CA LYS A 593 -2.62 -24.72 41.76
C LYS A 593 -2.15 -24.17 40.43
N ALA A 594 -1.92 -22.86 40.32
CA ALA A 594 -1.39 -22.26 39.10
C ALA A 594 -0.01 -22.83 38.71
N VAL A 595 0.84 -23.18 39.67
CA VAL A 595 2.13 -23.84 39.38
C VAL A 595 1.91 -25.28 38.90
N LEU A 596 0.99 -26.05 39.49
CA LEU A 596 0.65 -27.41 39.01
C LEU A 596 0.10 -27.42 37.58
N GLU A 597 -0.69 -26.39 37.21
CA GLU A 597 -1.14 -26.19 35.82
C GLU A 597 0.01 -26.00 34.84
N ILE A 598 1.08 -25.28 35.24
CA ILE A 598 2.28 -25.09 34.40
C ILE A 598 2.98 -26.44 34.21
N LEU A 599 3.17 -27.24 35.27
CA LEU A 599 3.78 -28.55 35.15
C LEU A 599 3.00 -29.43 34.16
N ALA A 600 1.66 -29.47 34.26
CA ALA A 600 0.80 -30.26 33.37
C ALA A 600 0.77 -29.73 31.92
N ARG A 601 1.05 -28.42 31.72
CA ARG A 601 1.11 -27.77 30.40
C ARG A 601 2.39 -28.11 29.64
N TYR A 602 3.51 -28.31 30.35
CA TYR A 602 4.83 -28.59 29.78
C TYR A 602 5.34 -29.95 30.19
N PRO A 603 4.73 -31.07 29.69
CA PRO A 603 5.00 -32.41 30.14
C PRO A 603 6.40 -32.89 29.72
N ASN A 604 7.24 -33.22 30.69
CA ASN A 604 8.55 -33.86 30.52
C ASN A 604 8.91 -34.61 31.82
N SER A 605 10.02 -35.32 31.84
CA SER A 605 10.46 -36.11 33.02
C SER A 605 10.71 -35.21 34.24
N ALA A 606 11.29 -34.02 34.05
CA ALA A 606 11.58 -33.11 35.16
C ALA A 606 10.29 -32.53 35.78
N THR A 607 9.30 -32.13 34.96
CA THR A 607 8.01 -31.65 35.47
C THR A 607 7.18 -32.76 36.11
N LEU A 608 7.32 -34.00 35.61
CA LEU A 608 6.70 -35.18 36.27
C LEU A 608 7.23 -35.35 37.68
N THR A 609 8.54 -35.35 37.88
CA THR A 609 9.17 -35.48 39.21
C THR A 609 8.66 -34.40 40.16
N VAL A 610 8.59 -33.12 39.75
CA VAL A 610 8.10 -32.05 40.61
C VAL A 610 6.60 -32.21 40.94
N ALA A 611 5.79 -32.70 40.01
CA ALA A 611 4.38 -32.97 40.26
C ALA A 611 4.19 -34.14 41.25
N GLU A 612 5.04 -35.17 41.20
CA GLU A 612 5.06 -36.29 42.16
C GLU A 612 5.50 -35.83 43.57
N GLU A 613 6.55 -35.02 43.67
CA GLU A 613 6.98 -34.38 44.93
C GLU A 613 5.84 -33.54 45.54
N ALA A 614 5.09 -32.81 44.73
CA ALA A 614 3.99 -31.96 45.18
C ALA A 614 2.82 -32.74 45.80
N GLN A 615 2.69 -34.06 45.54
CA GLN A 615 1.69 -34.90 46.18
C GLN A 615 1.94 -35.10 47.71
N GLN A 616 3.16 -34.80 48.17
CA GLN A 616 3.50 -34.84 49.58
C GLN A 616 3.22 -33.52 50.31
N VAL A 617 2.76 -32.48 49.58
CA VAL A 617 2.45 -31.17 50.16
C VAL A 617 1.02 -31.16 50.72
N PRO A 618 0.83 -30.94 52.05
CA PRO A 618 -0.50 -30.94 52.63
C PRO A 618 -1.48 -29.99 51.95
N GLY A 619 -2.66 -30.51 51.57
CA GLY A 619 -3.71 -29.77 50.90
C GLY A 619 -3.53 -29.56 49.38
N LEU A 620 -2.56 -30.29 48.75
CA LEU A 620 -2.36 -30.32 47.31
C LEU A 620 -2.43 -31.73 46.71
N GLU A 621 -2.65 -32.74 47.51
CA GLU A 621 -2.54 -34.16 47.15
C GLU A 621 -3.39 -34.48 45.88
N ALA A 622 -4.63 -34.02 45.87
CA ALA A 622 -5.57 -34.32 44.78
C ALA A 622 -5.17 -33.61 43.47
N GLU A 623 -4.86 -32.32 43.51
CA GLU A 623 -4.47 -31.52 42.37
C GLU A 623 -3.11 -31.97 41.81
N ALA A 624 -2.15 -32.31 42.67
CA ALA A 624 -0.86 -32.82 42.27
C ALA A 624 -0.97 -34.23 41.64
N ALA A 625 -1.84 -35.10 42.18
CA ALA A 625 -2.14 -36.39 41.57
C ALA A 625 -2.76 -36.24 40.18
N GLN A 626 -3.68 -35.28 40.01
CA GLN A 626 -4.28 -34.97 38.70
C GLN A 626 -3.24 -34.44 37.71
N ALA A 627 -2.38 -33.53 38.14
CA ALA A 627 -1.29 -32.99 37.29
C ALA A 627 -0.33 -34.12 36.86
N THR A 628 0.07 -35.00 37.81
CA THR A 628 0.91 -36.17 37.56
C THR A 628 0.27 -37.11 36.52
N ALA A 629 -1.02 -37.43 36.68
CA ALA A 629 -1.75 -38.26 35.74
C ALA A 629 -1.78 -37.65 34.34
N THR A 630 -2.02 -36.32 34.26
CA THR A 630 -2.04 -35.57 33.00
C THR A 630 -0.67 -35.58 32.30
N ILE A 631 0.41 -35.40 33.05
CA ILE A 631 1.78 -35.43 32.52
C ILE A 631 2.13 -36.82 32.00
N ARG A 632 1.85 -37.87 32.79
CA ARG A 632 2.10 -39.27 32.40
C ARG A 632 1.35 -39.65 31.13
N ALA A 633 0.08 -39.30 31.05
CA ALA A 633 -0.73 -39.56 29.84
C ALA A 633 -0.14 -38.92 28.57
N LYS A 634 0.46 -37.73 28.69
CA LYS A 634 1.10 -37.03 27.56
C LYS A 634 2.51 -37.56 27.24
N LEU A 635 3.19 -38.18 28.18
CA LEU A 635 4.51 -38.79 27.99
C LEU A 635 4.45 -40.21 27.43
N THR A 636 3.32 -40.90 27.62
CA THR A 636 3.12 -42.23 27.06
C THR A 636 2.71 -42.07 25.59
N PRO A 637 3.46 -42.62 24.60
CA PRO A 637 3.04 -42.55 23.21
C PRO A 637 1.66 -43.20 23.05
N ALA A 638 0.76 -42.59 22.32
CA ALA A 638 -0.47 -43.23 21.88
C ALA A 638 -0.07 -44.43 21.00
N ASN A 639 -0.37 -45.68 21.50
CA ASN A 639 -0.20 -46.89 20.71
C ASN A 639 -1.06 -46.87 19.46
#